data_7ade5265c03f18e595202813e54e580a
#
_entry.id   7ade5265c03f18e595202813e54e580a
#
_cell.length_a   1.000
_cell.length_b   1.000
_cell.length_c   1.000
_cell.angle_alpha   90.00
_cell.angle_beta   90.00
_cell.angle_gamma   90.00
#
_symmetry.space_group_name_H-M   'P 1'
#
loop_
_entity.id
_entity.type
_entity.pdbx_description
1 polymer ?
#
loop_
_entity_poly.entity_id
_entity_poly.type
_entity_poly.pdbx_seq_one_letter_code
_entity_poly.pdbx_strand_id
1 'polypeptide(L)'
;AAGQPRRLGTRVTPAAQDPEATVGLARVAEDAGYDLVTFQDHPYQPRFLDTWTLLSYVASATERIHVAPDVVNVPMRPPAVLARAAASLDLLSDGRVELALGAGAFWDAMEAMGTRRLTPGESVDALAEAIEVIRAIWGEDGDGELFVPGRHHRLDGATPGPGTTRRIPLWLGALGPRRRRRGRETAPGGRPSLGRVGLDGLRAGNARIDEAAAAVGRDPREVTRLLNVSGTFDAVPEASGLGGAPDLSGPPEAWVERLLPLVLDEGVSTLVLATDDERTTRRFADEVAPALRDAVDAARAERGTDTSCVVPLAVRAARRDGIAYDDVPASLAERAVEPGDAAYAGVRSNYLRGGSPGLVLRPRDTAEVVEALAFARAQPVTRRVPLSVRSGGHGISGRSTNDGGIVLDLAALDQVEVLDDATRLVRVGPGARWGGVAAALAPRGWAITSGDSGGVGVGGLATAGGIGFLGRAHGLTIDHVRAVEVGLADGSVVRASDDENTDLFWAVRGAGAQVGIVTSFELVADEVSAVGFAQMVHDASDLAGFLERWGATVEASPRDTTSFLIVGRPRPGQPLVAQSMTMVDSDDPDSVLARLQPFAAIAPLLARATAQIVPYDAVVSAPPPGPHGGQGEPVSRSGLLEHLTPEASARLAGLVASGDTYFFQIRSTGGAASDVPADATAYAHRSANFSVVAMGASRSRLDARWDALADVFDGMYLSFDTDLRTERVTDAFPPATLERLREVKRRVDPTNVFRDNLPVLGPHPTDEPEPAVVPPR
;
A
#
# COMPACT_ATOMS: atom_id res chain seq x y z
N ALA A 1 11.73 13.47 23.90
CA ALA A 1 12.71 13.17 22.83
C ALA A 1 13.44 11.84 23.03
N ALA A 2 13.36 11.20 24.18
CA ALA A 2 14.04 9.92 24.43
C ALA A 2 13.56 8.78 23.49
N GLY A 3 12.31 8.78 23.07
CA GLY A 3 11.72 7.78 22.19
C GLY A 3 11.66 8.16 20.69
N GLN A 4 12.25 9.27 20.26
CA GLN A 4 12.28 9.65 18.86
C GLN A 4 13.55 9.12 18.16
N PRO A 5 13.46 8.65 16.88
CA PRO A 5 14.64 8.29 16.11
C PRO A 5 15.56 9.50 15.95
N ARG A 6 16.85 9.26 16.09
CA ARG A 6 17.89 10.30 15.92
C ARG A 6 18.21 10.44 14.44
N ARG A 7 17.83 11.57 13.86
CA ARG A 7 18.00 11.85 12.43
C ARG A 7 19.15 12.84 12.20
N LEU A 8 19.84 12.63 11.12
CA LEU A 8 20.88 13.50 10.63
C LEU A 8 20.42 14.23 9.38
N GLY A 9 20.38 15.54 9.42
CA GLY A 9 20.05 16.37 8.27
C GLY A 9 21.21 17.29 7.88
N THR A 10 21.18 17.77 6.64
CA THR A 10 22.03 18.85 6.18
C THR A 10 21.21 19.97 5.59
N ARG A 11 21.71 21.20 5.71
CA ARG A 11 21.17 22.39 5.06
C ARG A 11 22.17 22.93 4.06
N VAL A 12 21.82 22.86 2.80
CA VAL A 12 22.61 23.36 1.67
C VAL A 12 22.05 24.70 1.21
N THR A 13 22.92 25.65 0.87
CA THR A 13 22.52 26.93 0.26
C THR A 13 22.00 26.69 -1.16
N PRO A 14 20.80 27.15 -1.52
CA PRO A 14 20.24 26.94 -2.86
C PRO A 14 20.84 27.90 -3.90
N ALA A 15 22.15 27.80 -4.13
CA ALA A 15 22.92 28.74 -4.92
C ALA A 15 22.60 28.63 -6.43
N ALA A 16 22.09 29.72 -7.03
CA ALA A 16 21.81 29.78 -8.46
C ALA A 16 23.06 29.94 -9.35
N GLN A 17 24.20 30.27 -8.76
CA GLN A 17 25.47 30.44 -9.49
C GLN A 17 26.07 29.10 -9.91
N ASP A 18 25.85 28.04 -9.13
CA ASP A 18 26.28 26.68 -9.42
C ASP A 18 25.19 25.69 -9.01
N PRO A 19 24.18 25.49 -9.85
CA PRO A 19 23.09 24.55 -9.57
C PRO A 19 23.56 23.09 -9.48
N GLU A 20 24.59 22.71 -10.26
CA GLU A 20 25.12 21.34 -10.25
C GLU A 20 25.81 21.04 -8.92
N ALA A 21 26.62 21.96 -8.38
CA ALA A 21 27.22 21.80 -7.07
C ALA A 21 26.17 21.71 -5.95
N THR A 22 25.10 22.51 -6.04
CA THR A 22 23.99 22.45 -5.08
C THR A 22 23.32 21.07 -5.06
N VAL A 23 23.02 20.48 -6.23
CA VAL A 23 22.46 19.13 -6.35
C VAL A 23 23.50 18.08 -5.98
N GLY A 24 24.76 18.28 -6.34
CA GLY A 24 25.89 17.42 -5.98
C GLY A 24 26.05 17.24 -4.47
N LEU A 25 25.93 18.32 -3.70
CA LEU A 25 25.98 18.27 -2.23
C LEU A 25 24.82 17.46 -1.63
N ALA A 26 23.63 17.47 -2.24
CA ALA A 26 22.53 16.61 -1.80
C ALA A 26 22.83 15.11 -2.02
N ARG A 27 23.45 14.77 -3.15
CA ARG A 27 23.93 13.39 -3.42
C ARG A 27 25.04 12.98 -2.44
N VAL A 28 26.00 13.87 -2.19
CA VAL A 28 27.06 13.65 -1.19
C VAL A 28 26.46 13.37 0.19
N ALA A 29 25.43 14.11 0.58
CA ALA A 29 24.73 13.88 1.84
C ALA A 29 24.03 12.52 1.87
N GLU A 30 23.36 12.13 0.78
CA GLU A 30 22.75 10.81 0.66
C GLU A 30 23.78 9.67 0.76
N ASP A 31 24.89 9.78 0.03
CA ASP A 31 26.00 8.81 0.06
C ASP A 31 26.63 8.70 1.44
N ALA A 32 26.75 9.82 2.16
CA ALA A 32 27.25 9.87 3.53
C ALA A 32 26.23 9.40 4.60
N GLY A 33 25.02 8.99 4.20
CA GLY A 33 24.02 8.42 5.11
C GLY A 33 23.20 9.46 5.88
N TYR A 34 23.06 10.67 5.37
CA TYR A 34 22.10 11.62 5.91
C TYR A 34 20.67 11.20 5.64
N ASP A 35 19.77 11.46 6.60
CA ASP A 35 18.34 11.17 6.49
C ASP A 35 17.57 12.29 5.77
N LEU A 36 18.15 13.51 5.70
CA LEU A 36 17.43 14.71 5.30
C LEU A 36 18.35 15.74 4.66
N VAL A 37 17.96 16.30 3.52
CA VAL A 37 18.56 17.51 2.94
C VAL A 37 17.53 18.63 2.91
N THR A 38 17.98 19.84 3.27
CA THR A 38 17.09 21.01 3.36
C THR A 38 17.64 22.22 2.64
N PHE A 39 16.74 23.06 2.09
CA PHE A 39 17.07 24.28 1.37
C PHE A 39 16.25 25.46 1.89
N GLN A 40 16.88 26.65 1.95
CA GLN A 40 16.20 27.88 2.38
C GLN A 40 15.20 28.35 1.31
N ASP A 41 14.00 28.77 1.75
CA ASP A 41 13.01 29.37 0.85
C ASP A 41 12.97 30.90 1.00
N HIS A 42 13.82 31.56 0.21
CA HIS A 42 13.91 33.00 0.14
C HIS A 42 13.69 33.49 -1.32
N PRO A 43 12.44 33.48 -1.84
CA PRO A 43 12.14 33.83 -3.23
C PRO A 43 12.61 35.24 -3.64
N TYR A 44 12.79 36.14 -2.68
CA TYR A 44 13.30 37.49 -2.87
C TYR A 44 14.83 37.58 -2.99
N GLN A 45 15.55 36.47 -2.87
CA GLN A 45 17.00 36.44 -3.04
C GLN A 45 17.36 36.08 -4.48
N PRO A 46 17.89 37.03 -5.28
CA PRO A 46 18.13 36.78 -6.72
C PRO A 46 19.26 35.79 -7.00
N ARG A 47 20.04 35.43 -5.99
CA ARG A 47 21.13 34.45 -6.08
C ARG A 47 20.70 33.04 -5.70
N PHE A 48 19.44 32.84 -5.31
CA PHE A 48 18.93 31.55 -4.88
C PHE A 48 18.02 30.95 -5.97
N LEU A 49 18.12 29.66 -6.14
CA LEU A 49 17.14 28.87 -6.86
C LEU A 49 15.79 28.90 -6.14
N ASP A 50 14.69 28.82 -6.87
CA ASP A 50 13.37 28.60 -6.26
C ASP A 50 13.40 27.26 -5.51
N THR A 51 13.09 27.31 -4.24
CA THR A 51 13.23 26.14 -3.36
C THR A 51 12.34 24.99 -3.75
N TRP A 52 11.11 25.27 -4.21
CA TRP A 52 10.19 24.20 -4.58
C TRP A 52 10.64 23.48 -5.86
N THR A 53 11.11 24.21 -6.83
CA THR A 53 11.70 23.68 -8.07
C THR A 53 12.95 22.85 -7.74
N LEU A 54 13.82 23.35 -6.86
CA LEU A 54 15.04 22.66 -6.45
C LEU A 54 14.72 21.35 -5.68
N LEU A 55 13.75 21.36 -4.76
CA LEU A 55 13.34 20.16 -4.02
C LEU A 55 12.86 19.07 -4.99
N SER A 56 12.07 19.43 -6.01
CA SER A 56 11.59 18.49 -7.02
C SER A 56 12.74 17.89 -7.83
N TYR A 57 13.72 18.72 -8.20
CA TYR A 57 14.88 18.27 -8.98
C TYR A 57 15.80 17.37 -8.12
N VAL A 58 16.06 17.74 -6.86
CA VAL A 58 16.87 16.94 -5.93
C VAL A 58 16.20 15.61 -5.64
N ALA A 59 14.88 15.59 -5.43
CA ALA A 59 14.15 14.34 -5.21
C ALA A 59 14.26 13.37 -6.39
N SER A 60 14.32 13.88 -7.63
CA SER A 60 14.56 13.05 -8.82
C SER A 60 16.01 12.61 -8.99
N ALA A 61 16.95 13.31 -8.38
CA ALA A 61 18.39 13.06 -8.47
C ALA A 61 18.96 12.21 -7.32
N THR A 62 18.10 11.82 -6.37
CA THR A 62 18.39 11.02 -5.15
C THR A 62 17.37 9.91 -4.97
N GLU A 63 17.71 8.88 -4.18
CA GLU A 63 16.86 7.68 -4.04
C GLU A 63 16.25 7.51 -2.64
N ARG A 64 16.95 7.92 -1.58
CA ARG A 64 16.61 7.62 -0.17
C ARG A 64 16.45 8.84 0.71
N ILE A 65 17.27 9.88 0.48
CA ILE A 65 17.30 11.05 1.34
C ILE A 65 15.98 11.84 1.27
N HIS A 66 15.45 12.21 2.42
CA HIS A 66 14.27 13.07 2.49
C HIS A 66 14.62 14.49 2.08
N VAL A 67 13.65 15.19 1.49
CA VAL A 67 13.80 16.58 1.03
C VAL A 67 12.83 17.49 1.78
N ALA A 68 13.31 18.64 2.23
CA ALA A 68 12.46 19.60 2.93
C ALA A 68 12.89 21.06 2.68
N PRO A 69 11.96 22.02 2.68
CA PRO A 69 12.31 23.44 2.76
C PRO A 69 12.79 23.80 4.17
N ASP A 70 13.64 24.80 4.29
CA ASP A 70 14.12 25.31 5.59
C ASP A 70 13.93 26.84 5.76
N VAL A 71 12.74 27.35 5.91
CA VAL A 71 11.38 26.83 5.87
C VAL A 71 10.60 27.53 4.76
N VAL A 72 9.48 26.95 4.27
CA VAL A 72 8.62 27.61 3.27
C VAL A 72 8.19 28.99 3.77
N ASN A 73 8.30 29.98 2.90
CA ASN A 73 7.77 31.31 3.14
C ASN A 73 6.26 31.36 2.82
N VAL A 74 5.42 30.94 3.79
CA VAL A 74 3.95 30.81 3.59
C VAL A 74 3.30 32.10 3.06
N PRO A 75 3.66 33.33 3.51
CA PRO A 75 3.07 34.55 2.94
C PRO A 75 3.28 34.74 1.44
N MET A 76 4.27 34.07 0.85
CA MET A 76 4.57 34.14 -0.59
C MET A 76 4.06 32.93 -1.39
N ARG A 77 3.46 31.93 -0.74
CA ARG A 77 2.97 30.71 -1.38
C ARG A 77 1.54 30.39 -0.94
N PRO A 78 0.55 30.41 -1.86
CA PRO A 78 -0.83 30.07 -1.49
C PRO A 78 -0.93 28.65 -0.90
N PRO A 79 -1.49 28.48 0.32
CA PRO A 79 -1.45 27.19 1.04
C PRO A 79 -2.08 26.03 0.29
N ALA A 80 -3.17 26.24 -0.44
CA ALA A 80 -3.82 25.18 -1.23
C ALA A 80 -2.94 24.70 -2.39
N VAL A 81 -2.23 25.63 -3.07
CA VAL A 81 -1.29 25.28 -4.13
C VAL A 81 -0.05 24.57 -3.56
N LEU A 82 0.46 25.06 -2.44
CA LEU A 82 1.57 24.44 -1.73
C LEU A 82 1.22 23.01 -1.29
N ALA A 83 0.03 22.79 -0.76
CA ALA A 83 -0.44 21.46 -0.36
C ALA A 83 -0.45 20.47 -1.52
N ARG A 84 -0.99 20.90 -2.69
CA ARG A 84 -0.99 20.07 -3.90
C ARG A 84 0.41 19.79 -4.42
N ALA A 85 1.29 20.78 -4.40
CA ALA A 85 2.67 20.61 -4.81
C ALA A 85 3.42 19.63 -3.88
N ALA A 86 3.22 19.75 -2.56
CA ALA A 86 3.82 18.85 -1.57
C ALA A 86 3.31 17.41 -1.73
N ALA A 87 2.00 17.21 -1.90
CA ALA A 87 1.43 15.88 -2.14
C ALA A 87 1.91 15.28 -3.46
N SER A 88 2.03 16.09 -4.52
CA SER A 88 2.53 15.61 -5.81
C SER A 88 4.00 15.18 -5.72
N LEU A 89 4.83 15.97 -5.03
CA LEU A 89 6.23 15.63 -4.83
C LEU A 89 6.41 14.41 -3.92
N ASP A 90 5.54 14.26 -2.90
CA ASP A 90 5.50 13.08 -2.04
C ASP A 90 5.20 11.80 -2.83
N LEU A 91 4.19 11.84 -3.71
CA LEU A 91 3.87 10.74 -4.62
C LEU A 91 5.02 10.41 -5.59
N LEU A 92 5.65 11.44 -6.18
CA LEU A 92 6.74 11.28 -7.14
C LEU A 92 8.05 10.79 -6.51
N SER A 93 8.25 11.05 -5.22
CA SER A 93 9.44 10.67 -4.47
C SER A 93 9.26 9.48 -3.54
N ASP A 94 8.11 8.79 -3.62
CA ASP A 94 7.78 7.66 -2.74
C ASP A 94 7.87 8.01 -1.23
N GLY A 95 7.21 9.11 -0.85
CA GLY A 95 7.05 9.50 0.55
C GLY A 95 8.26 10.22 1.17
N ARG A 96 9.18 10.80 0.39
CA ARG A 96 10.39 11.45 0.90
C ARG A 96 10.24 12.95 1.19
N VAL A 97 9.02 13.50 1.15
CA VAL A 97 8.79 14.92 1.41
C VAL A 97 8.51 15.19 2.89
N GLU A 98 9.12 16.24 3.41
CA GLU A 98 8.77 16.83 4.69
C GLU A 98 8.52 18.33 4.50
N LEU A 99 7.53 18.90 5.20
CA LEU A 99 7.09 20.27 4.96
C LEU A 99 7.29 21.16 6.17
N ALA A 100 8.31 22.01 6.11
CA ALA A 100 8.59 22.98 7.12
C ALA A 100 8.01 24.35 6.72
N LEU A 101 7.23 24.97 7.61
CA LEU A 101 6.47 26.20 7.37
C LEU A 101 6.97 27.36 8.21
N GLY A 102 7.06 28.54 7.59
CA GLY A 102 7.43 29.80 8.23
C GLY A 102 6.37 30.89 8.04
N ALA A 103 6.11 31.68 9.07
CA ALA A 103 5.15 32.78 9.06
C ALA A 103 5.66 34.07 8.38
N GLY A 104 6.80 33.99 7.69
CA GLY A 104 7.47 35.14 7.09
C GLY A 104 8.42 35.88 8.04
N ALA A 105 9.49 36.44 7.50
CA ALA A 105 10.50 37.22 8.23
C ALA A 105 10.91 38.44 7.42
N PHE A 106 11.56 38.56 6.47
CA PHE A 106 12.14 39.69 5.76
C PHE A 106 11.07 40.49 4.98
N TRP A 107 10.16 41.15 5.74
CA TRP A 107 8.96 41.76 5.19
C TRP A 107 9.21 42.83 4.12
N ASP A 108 10.26 43.65 4.23
CA ASP A 108 10.58 44.67 3.23
C ASP A 108 10.89 44.06 1.87
N ALA A 109 11.63 42.95 1.86
CA ALA A 109 11.95 42.23 0.63
C ALA A 109 10.70 41.51 0.05
N MET A 110 9.85 40.99 0.91
CA MET A 110 8.59 40.34 0.52
C MET A 110 7.59 41.35 -0.07
N GLU A 111 7.48 42.55 0.52
CA GLU A 111 6.65 43.65 -0.02
C GLU A 111 7.16 44.12 -1.38
N ALA A 112 8.48 44.19 -1.56
CA ALA A 112 9.07 44.54 -2.85
C ALA A 112 8.69 43.54 -3.97
N MET A 113 8.33 42.29 -3.60
CA MET A 113 7.79 41.26 -4.52
C MET A 113 6.26 41.21 -4.55
N GLY A 114 5.57 42.18 -3.97
CA GLY A 114 4.11 42.28 -4.02
C GLY A 114 3.35 41.56 -2.91
N THR A 115 4.03 41.01 -1.92
CA THR A 115 3.38 40.36 -0.77
C THR A 115 2.86 41.41 0.20
N ARG A 116 1.59 41.27 0.61
CA ARG A 116 1.02 42.13 1.65
C ARG A 116 1.71 41.91 3.00
N ARG A 117 2.19 42.98 3.63
CA ARG A 117 2.76 42.93 4.99
C ARG A 117 1.66 42.57 6.01
N LEU A 118 1.97 41.62 6.87
CA LEU A 118 1.17 41.25 8.02
C LEU A 118 1.85 41.69 9.31
N THR A 119 1.04 42.05 10.29
CA THR A 119 1.53 42.24 11.66
C THR A 119 2.01 40.90 12.25
N PRO A 120 2.87 40.91 13.30
CA PRO A 120 3.30 39.65 13.93
C PRO A 120 2.15 38.76 14.44
N GLY A 121 1.02 39.36 14.83
CA GLY A 121 -0.19 38.60 15.20
C GLY A 121 -0.87 37.96 13.99
N GLU A 122 -1.15 38.77 12.96
CA GLU A 122 -1.75 38.30 11.72
C GLU A 122 -0.93 37.21 11.04
N SER A 123 0.41 37.30 11.07
CA SER A 123 1.27 36.28 10.46
C SER A 123 1.21 34.93 11.17
N VAL A 124 0.93 34.91 12.48
CA VAL A 124 0.67 33.69 13.25
C VAL A 124 -0.69 33.10 12.94
N ASP A 125 -1.70 33.96 12.84
CA ASP A 125 -3.05 33.54 12.50
C ASP A 125 -3.12 33.01 11.06
N ALA A 126 -2.48 33.69 10.10
CA ALA A 126 -2.36 33.21 8.72
C ALA A 126 -1.62 31.86 8.62
N LEU A 127 -0.57 31.64 9.41
CA LEU A 127 0.13 30.35 9.43
C LEU A 127 -0.78 29.22 9.98
N ALA A 128 -1.58 29.49 11.00
CA ALA A 128 -2.52 28.51 11.54
C ALA A 128 -3.59 28.14 10.49
N GLU A 129 -4.21 29.15 9.85
CA GLU A 129 -5.17 28.93 8.76
C GLU A 129 -4.54 28.19 7.57
N ALA A 130 -3.27 28.47 7.24
CA ALA A 130 -2.55 27.76 6.20
C ALA A 130 -2.37 26.25 6.51
N ILE A 131 -2.11 25.90 7.76
CA ILE A 131 -2.00 24.49 8.19
C ILE A 131 -3.36 23.79 8.05
N GLU A 132 -4.46 24.43 8.42
CA GLU A 132 -5.81 23.89 8.25
C GLU A 132 -6.13 23.65 6.76
N VAL A 133 -5.85 24.64 5.90
CA VAL A 133 -6.01 24.49 4.43
C VAL A 133 -5.15 23.35 3.88
N ILE A 134 -3.89 23.23 4.29
CA ILE A 134 -2.97 22.19 3.81
C ILE A 134 -3.51 20.80 4.17
N ARG A 135 -3.95 20.59 5.41
CA ARG A 135 -4.50 19.31 5.88
C ARG A 135 -5.81 18.94 5.19
N ALA A 136 -6.70 19.92 5.02
CA ALA A 136 -7.95 19.71 4.30
C ALA A 136 -7.68 19.28 2.85
N ILE A 137 -6.76 19.95 2.14
CA ILE A 137 -6.37 19.55 0.76
C ILE A 137 -5.78 18.14 0.71
N TRP A 138 -5.04 17.70 1.73
CA TRP A 138 -4.52 16.32 1.80
C TRP A 138 -5.58 15.27 2.13
N GLY A 139 -6.82 15.67 2.39
CA GLY A 139 -7.93 14.75 2.67
C GLY A 139 -7.96 14.24 4.11
N GLU A 140 -7.27 14.91 5.07
CA GLU A 140 -7.31 14.50 6.49
C GLU A 140 -8.74 14.62 7.06
N ASP A 141 -9.60 15.47 6.50
CA ASP A 141 -11.00 15.71 6.92
C ASP A 141 -12.04 14.92 6.08
N GLY A 142 -11.61 14.12 5.10
CA GLY A 142 -12.47 13.32 4.22
C GLY A 142 -12.45 13.73 2.75
N ASP A 143 -13.26 13.06 1.91
CA ASP A 143 -13.23 13.19 0.45
C ASP A 143 -14.30 14.16 -0.12
N GLY A 144 -15.06 14.83 0.73
CA GLY A 144 -16.10 15.79 0.33
C GLY A 144 -15.54 17.16 -0.08
N GLU A 145 -16.47 18.06 -0.50
CA GLU A 145 -16.12 19.47 -0.74
C GLU A 145 -15.58 20.12 0.54
N LEU A 146 -14.51 20.89 0.41
CA LEU A 146 -13.78 21.50 1.52
C LEU A 146 -14.25 22.91 1.78
N PHE A 147 -14.57 23.19 3.04
CA PHE A 147 -14.94 24.53 3.54
C PHE A 147 -14.08 24.85 4.76
N VAL A 148 -13.05 25.66 4.57
CA VAL A 148 -12.19 26.16 5.66
C VAL A 148 -12.44 27.64 5.84
N PRO A 149 -13.10 28.07 6.92
CA PRO A 149 -13.35 29.47 7.19
C PRO A 149 -12.08 30.13 7.73
N GLY A 150 -11.49 31.06 6.99
CA GLY A 150 -10.30 31.78 7.39
C GLY A 150 -10.36 33.25 6.95
N ARG A 151 -9.66 34.11 7.70
CA ARG A 151 -9.51 35.52 7.40
C ARG A 151 -8.42 35.79 6.36
N HIS A 152 -7.36 35.00 6.44
CA HIS A 152 -6.17 35.12 5.58
C HIS A 152 -6.17 34.05 4.48
N HIS A 153 -6.57 32.84 4.83
CA HIS A 153 -6.65 31.69 3.93
C HIS A 153 -7.97 30.95 4.16
N ARG A 154 -8.72 30.74 3.08
CA ARG A 154 -10.00 30.03 3.14
C ARG A 154 -10.17 29.07 1.98
N LEU A 155 -10.97 28.04 2.16
CA LEU A 155 -11.50 27.19 1.10
C LEU A 155 -13.02 27.33 1.07
N ASP A 156 -13.60 27.32 -0.14
CA ASP A 156 -15.03 27.47 -0.35
C ASP A 156 -15.45 26.54 -1.52
N GLY A 157 -15.80 25.29 -1.21
CA GLY A 157 -16.16 24.28 -2.18
C GLY A 157 -14.97 23.69 -2.96
N ALA A 158 -13.76 23.71 -2.41
CA ALA A 158 -12.59 23.09 -3.05
C ALA A 158 -12.65 21.56 -2.94
N THR A 159 -12.09 20.86 -3.93
CA THR A 159 -11.96 19.39 -3.89
C THR A 159 -10.62 18.98 -3.30
N PRO A 160 -10.57 18.00 -2.37
CA PRO A 160 -9.33 17.49 -1.80
C PRO A 160 -8.47 16.75 -2.85
N GLY A 161 -7.25 16.42 -2.48
CA GLY A 161 -6.31 15.60 -3.27
C GLY A 161 -5.37 16.38 -4.18
N PRO A 162 -4.38 15.68 -4.78
CA PRO A 162 -4.12 14.27 -4.53
C PRO A 162 -3.80 14.00 -3.06
N GLY A 163 -4.12 12.79 -2.57
CA GLY A 163 -3.69 12.32 -1.26
C GLY A 163 -2.16 12.11 -1.23
N THR A 164 -1.60 12.05 -0.04
CA THR A 164 -0.16 11.80 0.17
C THR A 164 0.09 10.29 0.36
N THR A 165 1.31 9.82 0.08
CA THR A 165 1.69 8.40 0.32
C THR A 165 1.68 8.06 1.80
N ARG A 166 2.01 9.03 2.63
CA ARG A 166 2.00 9.01 4.08
C ARG A 166 1.58 10.36 4.62
N ARG A 167 1.29 10.47 5.89
CA ARG A 167 1.10 11.77 6.54
C ARG A 167 2.41 12.56 6.49
N ILE A 168 2.46 13.61 5.65
CA ILE A 168 3.65 14.47 5.56
C ILE A 168 3.87 15.20 6.89
N PRO A 169 5.05 15.07 7.55
CA PRO A 169 5.34 15.80 8.76
C PRO A 169 5.35 17.32 8.52
N LEU A 170 4.59 18.08 9.33
CA LEU A 170 4.60 19.53 9.31
C LEU A 170 5.52 20.06 10.40
N TRP A 171 6.55 20.82 10.02
CA TRP A 171 7.46 21.48 10.97
C TRP A 171 7.25 22.98 10.95
N LEU A 172 7.57 23.63 12.06
CA LEU A 172 7.40 25.07 12.18
C LEU A 172 8.72 25.77 12.48
N GLY A 173 9.04 26.79 11.69
CA GLY A 173 10.11 27.73 11.98
C GLY A 173 9.67 28.71 13.08
N ALA A 174 9.88 28.37 14.36
CA ALA A 174 9.33 29.11 15.49
C ALA A 174 10.41 29.82 16.31
N LEU A 175 10.50 31.15 16.19
CA LEU A 175 11.42 31.99 16.98
C LEU A 175 10.70 32.82 18.06
N GLY A 176 9.38 33.04 17.97
CA GLY A 176 8.64 33.92 18.88
C GLY A 176 7.68 33.18 19.83
N PRO A 177 7.32 33.78 20.99
CA PRO A 177 6.50 33.12 22.00
C PRO A 177 5.09 32.73 21.55
N ARG A 178 4.42 33.54 20.73
CA ARG A 178 3.07 33.21 20.18
C ARG A 178 3.11 32.12 19.11
N ARG A 179 4.13 32.11 18.26
CA ARG A 179 4.32 31.09 17.23
C ARG A 179 4.55 29.70 17.84
N ARG A 180 5.26 29.65 18.94
CA ARG A 180 5.52 28.40 19.67
C ARG A 180 4.26 27.84 20.33
N ARG A 181 3.27 28.63 20.70
CA ARG A 181 2.03 28.16 21.35
C ARG A 181 1.01 27.58 20.36
N ARG A 182 0.72 28.23 19.23
CA ARG A 182 -0.26 27.72 18.23
C ARG A 182 0.28 26.59 17.35
N GLY A 183 1.55 26.64 17.02
CA GLY A 183 2.21 25.56 16.24
C GLY A 183 2.27 24.21 16.93
N ARG A 184 1.93 24.14 18.21
CA ARG A 184 2.00 22.94 19.04
C ARG A 184 0.70 22.14 19.11
N GLU A 185 -0.41 22.82 18.92
CA GLU A 185 -1.72 22.19 18.82
C GLU A 185 -1.88 21.49 17.48
N THR A 186 -1.12 21.92 16.44
CA THR A 186 -1.35 21.54 15.06
C THR A 186 -0.16 20.93 14.32
N ALA A 187 1.10 21.10 14.78
CA ALA A 187 2.28 20.58 14.07
C ALA A 187 3.21 19.74 14.97
N PRO A 188 3.80 18.65 14.43
CA PRO A 188 4.60 17.72 15.23
C PRO A 188 6.03 18.18 15.54
N GLY A 189 6.53 19.34 15.05
CA GLY A 189 7.91 19.76 15.29
C GLY A 189 8.17 21.26 15.31
N GLY A 190 9.22 21.68 16.03
CA GLY A 190 9.73 23.05 16.09
C GLY A 190 11.22 23.13 15.71
N ARG A 191 11.64 24.17 14.96
CA ARG A 191 12.99 24.28 14.38
C ARG A 191 13.65 25.63 14.68
N PRO A 192 14.45 25.76 15.76
CA PRO A 192 15.35 26.90 15.99
C PRO A 192 16.73 26.69 15.34
N SER A 193 17.42 27.78 15.08
CA SER A 193 18.86 27.79 14.82
C SER A 193 19.61 28.16 16.09
N LEU A 194 20.55 27.34 16.54
CA LEU A 194 21.29 27.55 17.80
C LEU A 194 22.03 28.90 17.81
N GLY A 195 22.70 29.25 16.71
CA GLY A 195 23.40 30.51 16.57
C GLY A 195 22.51 31.78 16.66
N ARG A 196 21.18 31.61 16.49
CA ARG A 196 20.22 32.72 16.52
C ARG A 196 19.50 32.89 17.83
N VAL A 197 19.27 31.81 18.58
CA VAL A 197 18.49 31.83 19.82
C VAL A 197 19.34 31.64 21.06
N GLY A 198 20.58 31.16 20.93
CA GLY A 198 21.44 30.77 22.05
C GLY A 198 20.84 29.59 22.84
N LEU A 199 21.59 29.11 23.82
CA LEU A 199 21.19 27.98 24.65
C LEU A 199 19.97 28.30 25.53
N ASP A 200 19.96 29.50 26.16
CA ASP A 200 18.85 29.93 27.02
C ASP A 200 17.55 30.13 26.23
N GLY A 201 17.66 30.67 25.02
CA GLY A 201 16.50 30.78 24.12
C GLY A 201 15.97 29.44 23.65
N LEU A 202 16.84 28.46 23.46
CA LEU A 202 16.47 27.07 23.14
C LEU A 202 15.71 26.43 24.32
N ARG A 203 16.27 26.52 25.53
CA ARG A 203 15.67 26.01 26.78
C ARG A 203 14.30 26.60 27.04
N ALA A 204 14.19 27.94 27.02
CA ALA A 204 12.91 28.62 27.19
C ALA A 204 11.88 28.22 26.08
N GLY A 205 12.36 27.96 24.89
CA GLY A 205 11.55 27.48 23.80
C GLY A 205 11.01 26.07 24.02
N ASN A 206 11.87 25.16 24.45
CA ASN A 206 11.53 23.77 24.72
C ASN A 206 10.54 23.65 25.89
N ALA A 207 10.76 24.37 27.00
CA ALA A 207 9.83 24.38 28.12
C ALA A 207 8.41 24.78 27.70
N ARG A 208 8.28 25.79 26.83
CA ARG A 208 6.97 26.19 26.29
C ARG A 208 6.37 25.13 25.35
N ILE A 209 7.21 24.37 24.64
CA ILE A 209 6.76 23.22 23.86
C ILE A 209 6.17 22.16 24.78
N ASP A 210 6.82 21.85 25.87
CA ASP A 210 6.38 20.86 26.83
C ASP A 210 5.07 21.27 27.51
N GLU A 211 4.97 22.52 27.99
CA GLU A 211 3.74 23.06 28.59
C GLU A 211 2.54 22.99 27.64
N ALA A 212 2.72 23.37 26.37
CA ALA A 212 1.62 23.40 25.43
C ALA A 212 1.22 21.97 24.95
N ALA A 213 2.17 21.05 24.83
CA ALA A 213 1.86 19.65 24.55
C ALA A 213 1.06 19.05 25.71
N ALA A 214 1.53 19.24 26.95
CA ALA A 214 0.85 18.77 28.14
C ALA A 214 -0.57 19.36 28.29
N ALA A 215 -0.76 20.65 27.96
CA ALA A 215 -2.07 21.30 28.04
C ALA A 215 -3.16 20.70 27.15
N VAL A 216 -2.78 20.00 26.07
CA VAL A 216 -3.69 19.26 25.17
C VAL A 216 -3.60 17.74 25.37
N GLY A 217 -2.99 17.27 26.47
CA GLY A 217 -2.86 15.84 26.77
C GLY A 217 -1.86 15.10 25.90
N ARG A 218 -1.01 15.81 25.15
CA ARG A 218 0.01 15.26 24.28
C ARG A 218 1.32 15.08 25.04
N ASP A 219 2.00 13.92 24.87
CA ASP A 219 3.34 13.72 25.44
C ASP A 219 4.34 14.67 24.75
N PRO A 220 5.09 15.49 25.50
CA PRO A 220 6.13 16.36 24.93
C PRO A 220 7.17 15.61 24.09
N ARG A 221 7.39 14.32 24.35
CA ARG A 221 8.32 13.46 23.59
C ARG A 221 7.83 13.19 22.16
N GLU A 222 6.54 13.36 21.87
CA GLU A 222 6.00 13.25 20.51
C GLU A 222 6.44 14.42 19.60
N VAL A 223 6.92 15.52 20.18
CA VAL A 223 7.29 16.70 19.40
C VAL A 223 8.74 16.58 18.94
N THR A 224 8.94 16.36 17.64
CA THR A 224 10.26 16.34 17.01
C THR A 224 10.94 17.72 17.14
N ARG A 225 12.18 17.75 17.66
CA ARG A 225 12.95 18.98 17.84
C ARG A 225 14.16 18.95 16.91
N LEU A 226 14.10 19.81 15.89
CA LEU A 226 15.17 19.94 14.92
C LEU A 226 16.03 21.16 15.31
N LEU A 227 17.34 21.03 15.19
CA LEU A 227 18.28 22.10 15.51
C LEU A 227 19.26 22.27 14.35
N ASN A 228 19.32 23.49 13.80
CA ASN A 228 20.39 23.86 12.85
C ASN A 228 21.68 24.14 13.64
N VAL A 229 22.75 23.46 13.24
CA VAL A 229 24.08 23.58 13.79
C VAL A 229 25.08 23.93 12.70
N SER A 230 26.16 24.62 13.05
CA SER A 230 27.25 24.94 12.14
C SER A 230 28.56 25.02 12.91
N GLY A 231 29.66 24.78 12.23
CA GLY A 231 31.03 24.84 12.78
C GLY A 231 32.02 24.35 11.76
N THR A 232 33.30 24.35 12.10
CA THR A 232 34.40 23.87 11.26
C THR A 232 35.29 22.91 12.04
N PHE A 233 35.96 21.98 11.33
CA PHE A 233 36.86 21.02 11.97
C PHE A 233 38.27 21.54 12.16
N ASP A 234 38.65 22.63 11.49
CA ASP A 234 40.03 23.13 11.41
C ASP A 234 40.27 24.33 12.31
N ALA A 235 39.26 24.84 13.05
CA ALA A 235 39.39 25.98 13.94
C ALA A 235 39.70 25.55 15.38
N VAL A 236 40.56 26.32 16.05
CA VAL A 236 40.72 26.23 17.51
C VAL A 236 39.50 26.93 18.14
N PRO A 237 38.78 26.31 19.09
CA PRO A 237 37.60 26.90 19.69
C PRO A 237 37.96 28.24 20.39
N GLU A 238 37.32 29.34 19.94
CA GLU A 238 37.32 30.58 20.73
C GLU A 238 36.27 30.46 21.83
N ALA A 239 36.64 30.88 23.04
CA ALA A 239 35.84 30.68 24.26
C ALA A 239 34.55 31.51 24.33
N SER A 240 34.19 32.26 23.30
CA SER A 240 32.99 33.10 23.28
C SER A 240 32.42 33.26 21.89
N GLY A 241 31.44 32.40 21.54
CA GLY A 241 30.53 32.64 20.41
C GLY A 241 29.68 33.89 20.70
N LEU A 242 29.47 34.75 19.69
CA LEU A 242 28.56 35.89 19.76
C LEU A 242 27.15 35.41 20.11
N GLY A 243 26.64 35.80 21.28
CA GLY A 243 25.26 35.52 21.70
C GLY A 243 25.03 34.28 22.58
N GLY A 244 26.08 33.71 23.21
CA GLY A 244 25.95 32.61 24.19
C GLY A 244 25.63 31.23 23.56
N ALA A 245 25.75 31.10 22.24
CA ALA A 245 25.72 29.81 21.59
C ALA A 245 27.08 29.11 21.67
N PRO A 246 27.17 27.80 21.94
CA PRO A 246 28.44 27.09 21.88
C PRO A 246 29.00 27.12 20.46
N ASP A 247 30.30 27.48 20.34
CA ASP A 247 31.02 27.26 19.10
C ASP A 247 31.24 25.76 18.93
N LEU A 248 30.70 25.17 17.86
CA LEU A 248 30.85 23.75 17.56
C LEU A 248 32.13 23.45 16.77
N SER A 249 32.94 24.47 16.46
CA SER A 249 34.22 24.27 15.77
C SER A 249 35.23 23.52 16.61
N GLY A 250 36.07 22.70 15.98
CA GLY A 250 37.10 21.90 16.63
C GLY A 250 37.11 20.45 16.17
N PRO A 251 37.91 19.57 16.79
CA PRO A 251 37.96 18.16 16.43
C PRO A 251 36.62 17.44 16.72
N PRO A 252 36.39 16.25 16.15
CA PRO A 252 35.11 15.52 16.27
C PRO A 252 34.66 15.34 17.73
N GLU A 253 35.58 15.08 18.65
CA GLU A 253 35.29 14.88 20.07
C GLU A 253 34.68 16.15 20.70
N ALA A 254 35.14 17.33 20.30
CA ALA A 254 34.59 18.59 20.77
C ALA A 254 33.16 18.83 20.26
N TRP A 255 32.83 18.37 19.09
CA TRP A 255 31.45 18.36 18.58
C TRP A 255 30.57 17.44 19.42
N VAL A 256 31.01 16.22 19.68
CA VAL A 256 30.27 15.26 20.50
C VAL A 256 29.99 15.79 21.88
N GLU A 257 31.04 16.33 22.57
CA GLU A 257 30.92 16.91 23.93
C GLU A 257 29.86 18.01 23.99
N ARG A 258 29.80 18.88 22.97
CA ARG A 258 28.86 20.01 22.93
C ARG A 258 27.46 19.65 22.45
N LEU A 259 27.31 18.64 21.57
CA LEU A 259 26.02 18.20 21.06
C LEU A 259 25.31 17.25 22.02
N LEU A 260 26.06 16.48 22.82
CA LEU A 260 25.48 15.47 23.73
C LEU A 260 24.46 16.09 24.73
N PRO A 261 24.71 17.20 25.42
CA PRO A 261 23.70 17.82 26.31
C PRO A 261 22.48 18.33 25.55
N LEU A 262 22.61 18.78 24.30
CA LEU A 262 21.48 19.22 23.48
C LEU A 262 20.53 18.07 23.14
N VAL A 263 21.07 16.88 22.92
CA VAL A 263 20.27 15.68 22.68
C VAL A 263 19.66 15.16 23.98
N LEU A 264 20.46 15.06 25.06
CA LEU A 264 19.99 14.42 26.31
C LEU A 264 19.10 15.33 27.15
N ASP A 265 19.47 16.60 27.31
CA ASP A 265 18.81 17.50 28.25
C ASP A 265 17.77 18.40 27.57
N GLU A 266 18.02 18.82 26.31
CA GLU A 266 17.11 19.68 25.53
C GLU A 266 16.21 18.90 24.59
N GLY A 267 16.41 17.59 24.47
CA GLY A 267 15.57 16.69 23.69
C GLY A 267 15.64 16.88 22.18
N VAL A 268 16.76 17.42 21.66
CA VAL A 268 16.98 17.52 20.21
C VAL A 268 17.04 16.12 19.60
N SER A 269 16.17 15.84 18.64
CA SER A 269 16.07 14.55 17.95
C SER A 269 16.63 14.57 16.53
N THR A 270 16.74 15.76 15.92
CA THR A 270 17.30 15.92 14.57
C THR A 270 18.31 17.07 14.56
N LEU A 271 19.53 16.75 14.20
CA LEU A 271 20.58 17.74 13.97
C LEU A 271 20.69 18.04 12.48
N VAL A 272 20.69 19.31 12.11
CA VAL A 272 20.79 19.74 10.72
C VAL A 272 22.08 20.58 10.56
N LEU A 273 23.08 19.97 9.95
CA LEU A 273 24.37 20.63 9.70
C LEU A 273 24.22 21.65 8.56
N ALA A 274 24.49 22.91 8.85
CA ALA A 274 24.49 23.98 7.87
C ALA A 274 25.90 24.14 7.28
N THR A 275 26.10 23.60 6.08
CA THR A 275 27.37 23.68 5.37
C THR A 275 27.19 23.52 3.88
N ASP A 276 28.04 24.15 3.07
CA ASP A 276 28.16 23.96 1.63
C ASP A 276 29.51 23.27 1.28
N ASP A 277 30.20 22.72 2.27
CA ASP A 277 31.47 22.04 2.10
C ASP A 277 31.34 20.53 2.20
N GLU A 278 31.68 19.84 1.11
CA GLU A 278 31.59 18.36 1.01
C GLU A 278 32.43 17.66 2.08
N ARG A 279 33.65 18.16 2.36
CA ARG A 279 34.56 17.56 3.34
C ARG A 279 33.94 17.61 4.75
N THR A 280 33.37 18.74 5.11
CA THR A 280 32.69 18.92 6.41
C THR A 280 31.46 18.01 6.50
N THR A 281 30.67 17.88 5.39
CA THR A 281 29.52 17.00 5.33
C THR A 281 29.90 15.53 5.57
N ARG A 282 30.88 15.01 4.84
CA ARG A 282 31.37 13.63 5.02
C ARG A 282 31.94 13.40 6.41
N ARG A 283 32.80 14.29 6.84
CA ARG A 283 33.51 14.17 8.12
C ARG A 283 32.53 14.17 9.32
N PHE A 284 31.50 14.98 9.28
CA PHE A 284 30.46 14.97 10.30
C PHE A 284 29.69 13.64 10.35
N ALA A 285 29.38 13.09 9.20
CA ALA A 285 28.68 11.79 9.10
C ALA A 285 29.55 10.63 9.57
N ASP A 286 30.85 10.65 9.21
CA ASP A 286 31.78 9.53 9.47
C ASP A 286 32.35 9.54 10.90
N GLU A 287 32.61 10.70 11.45
CA GLU A 287 33.36 10.84 12.71
C GLU A 287 32.45 11.32 13.87
N VAL A 288 31.57 12.30 13.65
CA VAL A 288 30.75 12.89 14.72
C VAL A 288 29.46 12.15 14.97
N ALA A 289 28.72 11.83 13.92
CA ALA A 289 27.37 11.24 14.06
C ALA A 289 27.38 9.84 14.72
N PRO A 290 28.27 8.90 14.38
CA PRO A 290 28.38 7.63 15.08
C PRO A 290 28.81 7.81 16.55
N ALA A 291 29.85 8.57 16.80
CA ALA A 291 30.36 8.80 18.16
C ALA A 291 29.32 9.49 19.07
N LEU A 292 28.51 10.39 18.51
CA LEU A 292 27.41 11.01 19.25
C LEU A 292 26.29 10.02 19.55
N ARG A 293 25.95 9.12 18.60
CA ARG A 293 24.95 8.06 18.82
C ARG A 293 25.40 7.15 19.96
N ASP A 294 26.65 6.68 19.92
CA ASP A 294 27.21 5.81 20.97
C ASP A 294 27.23 6.49 22.34
N ALA A 295 27.66 7.76 22.39
CA ALA A 295 27.67 8.54 23.62
C ALA A 295 26.26 8.76 24.20
N VAL A 296 25.27 9.02 23.36
CA VAL A 296 23.88 9.17 23.79
C VAL A 296 23.33 7.83 24.32
N ASP A 297 23.61 6.72 23.66
CA ASP A 297 23.11 5.40 24.08
C ASP A 297 23.76 4.98 25.43
N ALA A 298 25.07 5.19 25.60
CA ALA A 298 25.76 4.94 26.84
C ALA A 298 25.19 5.80 27.99
N ALA A 299 25.03 7.12 27.76
CA ALA A 299 24.49 8.02 28.78
C ALA A 299 23.03 7.73 29.14
N ARG A 300 22.21 7.27 28.19
CA ARG A 300 20.82 6.85 28.45
C ARG A 300 20.76 5.56 29.25
N ALA A 301 21.59 4.58 28.91
CA ALA A 301 21.72 3.34 29.67
C ALA A 301 22.14 3.60 31.12
N GLU A 302 23.13 4.47 31.33
CA GLU A 302 23.58 4.86 32.67
C GLU A 302 22.49 5.58 33.48
N ARG A 303 21.74 6.47 32.84
CA ARG A 303 20.64 7.23 33.47
C ARG A 303 19.36 6.39 33.67
N GLY A 304 19.27 5.16 33.15
CA GLY A 304 18.04 4.34 33.13
C GLY A 304 16.90 5.05 32.40
N THR A 305 17.20 5.80 31.34
CA THR A 305 16.21 6.61 30.61
C THR A 305 15.29 5.69 29.80
N ASP A 306 13.98 5.85 29.97
CA ASP A 306 13.00 5.18 29.10
C ASP A 306 13.16 5.66 27.66
N THR A 307 13.57 4.74 26.79
CA THR A 307 13.76 4.94 25.35
C THR A 307 12.62 4.34 24.53
N SER A 308 11.55 3.85 25.18
CA SER A 308 10.38 3.30 24.50
C SER A 308 9.79 4.34 23.53
N CYS A 309 9.38 3.85 22.37
CA CYS A 309 8.73 4.69 21.37
C CYS A 309 7.39 5.18 21.94
N VAL A 310 7.16 6.49 21.89
CA VAL A 310 5.91 7.07 22.37
C VAL A 310 4.91 7.03 21.23
N VAL A 311 3.83 6.28 21.42
CA VAL A 311 2.71 6.25 20.47
C VAL A 311 2.01 7.61 20.50
N PRO A 312 1.89 8.33 19.37
CA PRO A 312 1.26 9.64 19.30
C PRO A 312 -0.19 9.63 19.83
N LEU A 313 -0.61 10.70 20.47
CA LEU A 313 -1.98 10.81 21.02
C LEU A 313 -3.04 10.58 19.93
N ALA A 314 -2.82 11.10 18.71
CA ALA A 314 -3.73 10.91 17.58
C ALA A 314 -3.87 9.43 17.19
N VAL A 315 -2.76 8.66 17.24
CA VAL A 315 -2.78 7.22 17.00
C VAL A 315 -3.52 6.52 18.13
N ARG A 316 -3.19 6.81 19.39
CA ARG A 316 -3.89 6.23 20.55
C ARG A 316 -5.39 6.53 20.54
N ALA A 317 -5.78 7.76 20.17
CA ALA A 317 -7.19 8.14 20.07
C ALA A 317 -7.94 7.44 18.91
N ALA A 318 -7.24 6.98 17.90
CA ALA A 318 -7.79 6.24 16.76
C ALA A 318 -7.83 4.72 16.97
N ARG A 319 -7.23 4.21 18.06
CA ARG A 319 -7.24 2.78 18.41
C ARG A 319 -8.66 2.25 18.56
N ARG A 320 -8.88 1.04 18.11
CA ARG A 320 -10.18 0.36 18.17
C ARG A 320 -10.29 -0.46 19.44
N ASP A 321 -11.48 -0.48 20.04
CA ASP A 321 -11.77 -1.33 21.18
C ASP A 321 -11.66 -2.81 20.80
N GLY A 322 -11.10 -3.62 21.72
CA GLY A 322 -10.97 -5.07 21.55
C GLY A 322 -9.64 -5.53 20.98
N ILE A 323 -8.71 -4.62 20.65
CA ILE A 323 -7.34 -4.95 20.24
C ILE A 323 -6.36 -4.52 21.35
N ALA A 324 -5.52 -5.44 21.79
CA ALA A 324 -4.50 -5.21 22.81
C ALA A 324 -3.19 -4.67 22.19
N TYR A 325 -3.20 -3.43 21.72
CA TYR A 325 -2.11 -2.81 20.98
C TYR A 325 -0.76 -2.83 21.71
N ASP A 326 -0.79 -2.73 23.04
CA ASP A 326 0.42 -2.67 23.85
C ASP A 326 1.06 -4.08 24.06
N ASP A 327 0.33 -5.15 23.66
CA ASP A 327 0.78 -6.54 23.70
C ASP A 327 1.30 -7.03 22.33
N VAL A 328 1.42 -6.15 21.34
CA VAL A 328 1.99 -6.51 20.03
C VAL A 328 3.41 -7.06 20.23
N PRO A 329 3.75 -8.24 19.70
CA PRO A 329 5.09 -8.82 19.85
C PRO A 329 6.19 -7.85 19.41
N ALA A 330 7.30 -7.82 20.15
CA ALA A 330 8.42 -6.91 19.89
C ALA A 330 9.01 -7.07 18.47
N SER A 331 9.01 -8.29 17.93
CA SER A 331 9.41 -8.61 16.55
C SER A 331 8.57 -7.90 15.48
N LEU A 332 7.30 -7.61 15.78
CA LEU A 332 6.33 -6.99 14.89
C LEU A 332 6.10 -5.50 15.16
N ALA A 333 6.47 -5.01 16.36
CA ALA A 333 6.08 -3.69 16.86
C ALA A 333 6.51 -2.52 15.96
N GLU A 334 7.71 -2.57 15.38
CA GLU A 334 8.22 -1.51 14.49
C GLU A 334 7.50 -1.46 13.14
N ARG A 335 6.81 -2.54 12.76
CA ARG A 335 6.12 -2.69 11.47
C ARG A 335 4.61 -2.86 11.62
N ALA A 336 4.12 -2.84 12.83
CA ALA A 336 2.70 -2.73 13.12
C ALA A 336 2.20 -1.34 12.70
N VAL A 337 1.07 -1.29 12.00
CA VAL A 337 0.48 -0.03 11.53
C VAL A 337 -0.89 0.12 12.15
N GLU A 338 -1.04 1.17 12.96
CA GLU A 338 -2.28 1.51 13.67
C GLU A 338 -3.07 2.60 12.91
N PRO A 339 -4.39 2.72 13.12
CA PRO A 339 -5.14 3.89 12.64
C PRO A 339 -4.51 5.20 13.15
N GLY A 340 -4.31 6.15 12.25
CA GLY A 340 -3.63 7.41 12.57
C GLY A 340 -2.12 7.42 12.32
N ASP A 341 -1.49 6.27 12.07
CA ASP A 341 -0.12 6.21 11.58
C ASP A 341 -0.01 6.79 10.17
N ALA A 342 1.17 7.35 9.87
CA ALA A 342 1.47 7.89 8.55
C ALA A 342 1.34 6.84 7.42
N ALA A 343 1.69 5.58 7.71
CA ALA A 343 1.61 4.49 6.74
C ALA A 343 0.19 3.91 6.59
N TYR A 344 -0.77 4.29 7.45
CA TYR A 344 -2.07 3.64 7.50
C TYR A 344 -2.88 3.74 6.19
N ALA A 345 -2.87 4.91 5.57
CA ALA A 345 -3.57 5.14 4.30
C ALA A 345 -3.10 4.18 3.19
N GLY A 346 -1.79 3.87 3.14
CA GLY A 346 -1.19 2.97 2.16
C GLY A 346 -1.50 1.49 2.37
N VAL A 347 -1.95 1.10 3.57
CA VAL A 347 -2.14 -0.33 3.92
C VAL A 347 -3.57 -0.69 4.33
N ARG A 348 -4.46 0.28 4.54
CA ARG A 348 -5.82 -0.01 5.01
C ARG A 348 -6.72 -0.68 3.99
N SER A 349 -6.58 -0.32 2.71
CA SER A 349 -7.47 -0.76 1.62
C SER A 349 -6.88 -1.92 0.83
N ASN A 350 -7.69 -2.60 0.06
CA ASN A 350 -7.24 -3.47 -1.02
C ASN A 350 -7.64 -2.89 -2.40
N TYR A 351 -7.49 -3.68 -3.46
CA TYR A 351 -7.71 -3.24 -4.84
C TYR A 351 -9.08 -2.57 -5.07
N LEU A 352 -10.15 -3.11 -4.50
CA LEU A 352 -11.51 -2.60 -4.69
C LEU A 352 -12.17 -2.12 -3.39
N ARG A 353 -11.83 -2.70 -2.24
CA ARG A 353 -12.46 -2.38 -0.97
C ARG A 353 -11.70 -1.33 -0.19
N GLY A 354 -12.39 -0.29 0.30
CA GLY A 354 -11.89 0.67 1.26
C GLY A 354 -12.03 0.13 2.68
N GLY A 355 -10.98 -0.50 3.21
CA GLY A 355 -11.00 -1.02 4.57
C GLY A 355 -10.64 0.02 5.64
N SER A 356 -10.99 -0.31 6.89
CA SER A 356 -10.59 0.44 8.09
C SER A 356 -10.14 -0.50 9.21
N PRO A 357 -9.09 -1.34 8.98
CA PRO A 357 -8.62 -2.28 9.99
C PRO A 357 -8.16 -1.55 11.25
N GLY A 358 -8.33 -2.18 12.40
CA GLY A 358 -7.82 -1.67 13.67
C GLY A 358 -6.31 -1.81 13.80
N LEU A 359 -5.72 -2.82 13.15
CA LEU A 359 -4.28 -3.07 13.19
C LEU A 359 -3.83 -3.84 11.94
N VAL A 360 -2.72 -3.43 11.34
CA VAL A 360 -2.06 -4.17 10.25
C VAL A 360 -0.70 -4.66 10.75
N LEU A 361 -0.50 -5.97 10.80
CA LEU A 361 0.76 -6.62 11.15
C LEU A 361 1.48 -7.07 9.88
N ARG A 362 2.77 -6.82 9.79
CA ARG A 362 3.59 -7.04 8.58
C ARG A 362 4.76 -7.97 8.86
N PRO A 363 4.51 -9.28 9.02
CA PRO A 363 5.56 -10.29 9.27
C PRO A 363 6.51 -10.42 8.06
N ARG A 364 7.79 -10.77 8.32
CA ARG A 364 8.84 -10.95 7.32
C ARG A 364 9.18 -12.41 7.04
N ASP A 365 8.80 -13.28 7.95
CA ASP A 365 9.10 -14.71 7.87
C ASP A 365 8.01 -15.54 8.55
N THR A 366 8.13 -16.86 8.43
CA THR A 366 7.16 -17.81 9.01
C THR A 366 7.03 -17.68 10.53
N ALA A 367 8.12 -17.40 11.25
CA ALA A 367 8.08 -17.27 12.71
C ALA A 367 7.25 -16.04 13.12
N GLU A 368 7.46 -14.91 12.47
CA GLU A 368 6.67 -13.69 12.69
C GLU A 368 5.19 -13.87 12.26
N VAL A 369 4.89 -14.67 11.24
CA VAL A 369 3.49 -15.03 10.89
C VAL A 369 2.83 -15.80 12.03
N VAL A 370 3.54 -16.76 12.65
CA VAL A 370 3.03 -17.51 13.80
C VAL A 370 2.81 -16.59 15.01
N GLU A 371 3.74 -15.70 15.31
CA GLU A 371 3.59 -14.71 16.38
C GLU A 371 2.40 -13.77 16.15
N ALA A 372 2.24 -13.27 14.92
CA ALA A 372 1.10 -12.42 14.53
C ALA A 372 -0.24 -13.17 14.67
N LEU A 373 -0.28 -14.43 14.27
CA LEU A 373 -1.45 -15.30 14.42
C LEU A 373 -1.76 -15.57 15.90
N ALA A 374 -0.74 -15.86 16.71
CA ALA A 374 -0.89 -16.04 18.15
C ALA A 374 -1.45 -14.77 18.81
N PHE A 375 -0.93 -13.61 18.46
CA PHE A 375 -1.44 -12.32 18.90
C PHE A 375 -2.92 -12.12 18.48
N ALA A 376 -3.28 -12.39 17.23
CA ALA A 376 -4.65 -12.24 16.74
C ALA A 376 -5.63 -13.17 17.49
N ARG A 377 -5.20 -14.38 17.87
CA ARG A 377 -5.99 -15.35 18.65
C ARG A 377 -6.16 -14.95 20.11
N ALA A 378 -5.18 -14.26 20.69
CA ALA A 378 -5.18 -13.86 22.09
C ALA A 378 -6.09 -12.65 22.37
N GLN A 379 -6.72 -12.07 21.34
CA GLN A 379 -7.59 -10.91 21.54
C GLN A 379 -8.81 -11.28 22.39
N PRO A 380 -9.36 -10.32 23.21
CA PRO A 380 -10.47 -10.58 24.09
C PRO A 380 -11.70 -11.19 23.40
N VAL A 381 -12.20 -12.30 23.90
CA VAL A 381 -13.34 -13.05 23.33
C VAL A 381 -14.66 -12.26 23.41
N THR A 382 -14.73 -11.24 24.27
CA THR A 382 -15.92 -10.41 24.50
C THR A 382 -16.31 -9.53 23.30
N ARG A 383 -15.38 -9.31 22.36
CA ARG A 383 -15.65 -8.66 21.07
C ARG A 383 -14.94 -9.46 19.98
N ARG A 384 -15.70 -9.87 18.98
CA ARG A 384 -15.14 -10.51 17.80
C ARG A 384 -14.24 -9.54 17.05
N VAL A 385 -12.94 -9.81 17.00
CA VAL A 385 -11.97 -9.08 16.19
C VAL A 385 -11.81 -9.81 14.86
N PRO A 386 -12.23 -9.23 13.71
CA PRO A 386 -12.06 -9.85 12.42
C PRO A 386 -10.58 -10.06 12.09
N LEU A 387 -10.27 -11.19 11.39
CA LEU A 387 -8.93 -11.51 10.92
C LEU A 387 -8.92 -11.63 9.41
N SER A 388 -8.12 -10.82 8.73
CA SER A 388 -7.88 -10.92 7.30
C SER A 388 -6.42 -11.23 7.01
N VAL A 389 -6.15 -12.08 6.01
CA VAL A 389 -4.81 -12.35 5.51
C VAL A 389 -4.66 -11.72 4.14
N ARG A 390 -3.63 -10.92 3.94
CA ARG A 390 -3.35 -10.23 2.69
C ARG A 390 -2.02 -10.66 2.10
N SER A 391 -2.05 -11.09 0.84
CA SER A 391 -0.93 -11.28 -0.07
C SER A 391 -0.77 -9.99 -0.90
N GLY A 392 -1.08 -10.00 -2.20
CA GLY A 392 -1.01 -8.81 -3.05
C GLY A 392 -2.18 -7.82 -2.93
N GLY A 393 -3.23 -8.13 -2.16
CA GLY A 393 -4.39 -7.23 -1.98
C GLY A 393 -5.28 -7.05 -3.22
N HIS A 394 -5.17 -7.88 -4.26
CA HIS A 394 -5.90 -7.79 -5.52
C HIS A 394 -7.22 -8.58 -5.56
N GLY A 395 -7.58 -9.28 -4.48
CA GLY A 395 -8.80 -10.08 -4.43
C GLY A 395 -10.06 -9.24 -4.62
N ILE A 396 -10.81 -9.51 -5.68
CA ILE A 396 -12.10 -8.87 -6.00
C ILE A 396 -13.11 -9.11 -4.86
N SER A 397 -13.03 -10.25 -4.19
CA SER A 397 -13.85 -10.58 -3.02
C SER A 397 -13.76 -9.59 -1.87
N GLY A 398 -12.75 -8.73 -1.83
CA GLY A 398 -12.56 -7.73 -0.78
C GLY A 398 -12.05 -8.26 0.57
N ARG A 399 -11.82 -9.58 0.72
CA ARG A 399 -11.57 -10.26 2.01
C ARG A 399 -10.16 -10.07 2.56
N SER A 400 -9.24 -9.48 1.80
CA SER A 400 -7.86 -9.19 2.24
C SER A 400 -7.73 -7.90 3.06
N THR A 401 -8.84 -7.27 3.41
CA THR A 401 -8.95 -6.19 4.41
C THR A 401 -10.27 -6.33 5.17
N ASN A 402 -10.41 -5.60 6.28
CA ASN A 402 -11.61 -5.60 7.12
C ASN A 402 -11.84 -4.24 7.75
N ASP A 403 -12.87 -4.14 8.60
CA ASP A 403 -13.17 -2.97 9.40
C ASP A 403 -13.06 -3.31 10.88
N GLY A 404 -12.20 -2.57 11.58
CA GLY A 404 -11.97 -2.69 13.02
C GLY A 404 -11.20 -3.94 13.47
N GLY A 405 -10.78 -4.81 12.55
CA GLY A 405 -10.08 -6.05 12.85
C GLY A 405 -8.56 -5.98 12.65
N ILE A 406 -7.94 -7.15 12.58
CA ILE A 406 -6.51 -7.31 12.33
C ILE A 406 -6.30 -7.78 10.89
N VAL A 407 -5.32 -7.20 10.21
CA VAL A 407 -4.85 -7.66 8.90
C VAL A 407 -3.42 -8.18 9.05
N LEU A 408 -3.17 -9.43 8.65
CA LEU A 408 -1.83 -9.96 8.46
C LEU A 408 -1.41 -9.72 7.01
N ASP A 409 -0.48 -8.81 6.80
CA ASP A 409 0.02 -8.43 5.48
C ASP A 409 1.32 -9.17 5.18
N LEU A 410 1.26 -10.15 4.30
CA LEU A 410 2.36 -11.04 3.94
C LEU A 410 3.27 -10.47 2.85
N ALA A 411 3.14 -9.22 2.47
CA ALA A 411 3.87 -8.62 1.35
C ALA A 411 5.40 -8.76 1.44
N ALA A 412 5.95 -8.89 2.64
CA ALA A 412 7.39 -9.06 2.85
C ALA A 412 7.89 -10.52 2.64
N LEU A 413 6.99 -11.49 2.53
CA LEU A 413 7.34 -12.87 2.18
C LEU A 413 7.29 -13.04 0.64
N ASP A 414 8.13 -12.34 -0.09
CA ASP A 414 8.07 -12.17 -1.54
C ASP A 414 9.18 -12.88 -2.31
N GLN A 415 9.94 -13.76 -1.66
CA GLN A 415 11.06 -14.49 -2.25
C GLN A 415 10.62 -15.38 -3.43
N VAL A 416 11.47 -15.43 -4.47
CA VAL A 416 11.37 -16.37 -5.59
C VAL A 416 12.73 -17.05 -5.73
N GLU A 417 12.76 -18.36 -5.51
CA GLU A 417 13.98 -19.17 -5.52
C GLU A 417 13.80 -20.40 -6.39
N VAL A 418 14.72 -20.65 -7.34
CA VAL A 418 14.76 -21.89 -8.10
C VAL A 418 15.44 -22.96 -7.25
N LEU A 419 14.71 -24.02 -6.91
CA LEU A 419 15.21 -25.11 -6.09
C LEU A 419 15.91 -26.18 -6.93
N ASP A 420 15.40 -26.48 -8.12
CA ASP A 420 15.96 -27.50 -9.03
C ASP A 420 15.63 -27.14 -10.48
N ASP A 421 16.65 -26.88 -11.25
CA ASP A 421 16.53 -26.56 -12.68
C ASP A 421 16.07 -27.80 -13.52
N ALA A 422 16.39 -29.01 -13.12
CA ALA A 422 16.05 -30.22 -13.89
C ALA A 422 14.55 -30.53 -13.82
N THR A 423 13.93 -30.30 -12.68
CA THR A 423 12.48 -30.48 -12.45
C THR A 423 11.70 -29.17 -12.55
N ARG A 424 12.37 -28.04 -12.76
CA ARG A 424 11.78 -26.70 -12.77
C ARG A 424 11.03 -26.37 -11.48
N LEU A 425 11.52 -26.89 -10.36
CA LEU A 425 10.91 -26.67 -9.05
C LEU A 425 11.33 -25.30 -8.50
N VAL A 426 10.35 -24.48 -8.15
CA VAL A 426 10.53 -23.10 -7.69
C VAL A 426 9.85 -22.92 -6.35
N ARG A 427 10.53 -22.30 -5.39
CA ARG A 427 9.93 -21.84 -4.14
C ARG A 427 9.50 -20.39 -4.27
N VAL A 428 8.26 -20.09 -3.88
CA VAL A 428 7.68 -18.75 -3.97
C VAL A 428 7.00 -18.40 -2.66
N GLY A 429 7.30 -17.21 -2.15
CA GLY A 429 6.61 -16.66 -0.97
C GLY A 429 5.19 -16.18 -1.28
N PRO A 430 4.26 -16.24 -0.33
CA PRO A 430 2.87 -15.84 -0.54
C PRO A 430 2.70 -14.34 -0.84
N GLY A 431 3.64 -13.49 -0.41
CA GLY A 431 3.65 -12.05 -0.65
C GLY A 431 4.16 -11.66 -2.03
N ALA A 432 4.82 -12.57 -2.76
CA ALA A 432 5.27 -12.32 -4.13
C ALA A 432 4.08 -11.98 -5.04
N ARG A 433 4.35 -11.18 -6.07
CA ARG A 433 3.39 -10.84 -7.11
C ARG A 433 3.69 -11.60 -8.39
N TRP A 434 2.66 -12.03 -9.11
CA TRP A 434 2.82 -12.89 -10.30
C TRP A 434 3.66 -12.25 -11.40
N GLY A 435 3.61 -10.92 -11.58
CA GLY A 435 4.52 -10.23 -12.51
C GLY A 435 6.00 -10.36 -12.11
N GLY A 436 6.31 -10.30 -10.82
CA GLY A 436 7.66 -10.53 -10.31
C GLY A 436 8.11 -11.98 -10.47
N VAL A 437 7.21 -12.95 -10.23
CA VAL A 437 7.49 -14.38 -10.48
C VAL A 437 7.74 -14.63 -11.96
N ALA A 438 6.90 -14.12 -12.86
CA ALA A 438 7.07 -14.26 -14.30
C ALA A 438 8.40 -13.65 -14.76
N ALA A 439 8.75 -12.45 -14.31
CA ALA A 439 10.02 -11.80 -14.64
C ALA A 439 11.24 -12.58 -14.13
N ALA A 440 11.15 -13.19 -12.94
CA ALA A 440 12.22 -14.02 -12.38
C ALA A 440 12.45 -15.33 -13.17
N LEU A 441 11.38 -15.88 -13.75
CA LEU A 441 11.43 -17.16 -14.50
C LEU A 441 11.72 -16.95 -16.01
N ALA A 442 11.37 -15.81 -16.57
CA ALA A 442 11.52 -15.49 -17.99
C ALA A 442 12.95 -15.74 -18.56
N PRO A 443 14.06 -15.43 -17.84
CA PRO A 443 15.41 -15.73 -18.35
C PRO A 443 15.69 -17.23 -18.59
N ARG A 444 14.88 -18.12 -18.00
CA ARG A 444 14.96 -19.57 -18.19
C ARG A 444 13.98 -20.09 -19.23
N GLY A 445 13.16 -19.23 -19.81
CA GLY A 445 12.05 -19.63 -20.68
C GLY A 445 10.97 -20.41 -19.93
N TRP A 446 10.74 -20.08 -18.66
CA TRP A 446 9.74 -20.72 -17.80
C TRP A 446 8.64 -19.77 -17.39
N ALA A 447 7.47 -20.34 -17.18
CA ALA A 447 6.33 -19.63 -16.60
C ALA A 447 5.49 -20.56 -15.71
N ILE A 448 4.65 -19.99 -14.87
CA ILE A 448 3.63 -20.71 -14.10
C ILE A 448 2.30 -20.06 -14.42
N THR A 449 1.24 -20.87 -14.60
CA THR A 449 -0.12 -20.35 -14.75
C THR A 449 -0.43 -19.40 -13.58
N SER A 450 -0.81 -18.17 -13.92
CA SER A 450 -1.17 -17.11 -12.98
C SER A 450 -2.51 -16.47 -13.41
N GLY A 451 -2.87 -15.31 -12.90
CA GLY A 451 -4.06 -14.59 -13.37
C GLY A 451 -3.83 -13.85 -14.69
N ASP A 452 -4.58 -12.79 -14.90
CA ASP A 452 -4.49 -11.86 -16.03
C ASP A 452 -3.80 -10.53 -15.69
N SER A 453 -3.28 -10.40 -14.48
CA SER A 453 -2.58 -9.19 -14.00
C SER A 453 -1.39 -9.57 -13.12
N GLY A 454 -0.23 -9.02 -13.40
CA GLY A 454 0.98 -9.24 -12.64
C GLY A 454 0.98 -8.64 -11.24
N GLY A 455 0.05 -7.72 -10.93
CA GLY A 455 -0.12 -7.16 -9.59
C GLY A 455 -0.74 -8.12 -8.58
N VAL A 456 -1.35 -9.22 -9.03
CA VAL A 456 -2.01 -10.22 -8.17
C VAL A 456 -0.97 -10.96 -7.33
N GLY A 457 -1.25 -11.09 -6.02
CA GLY A 457 -0.39 -11.82 -5.09
C GLY A 457 -0.52 -13.34 -5.21
N VAL A 458 0.59 -14.02 -5.01
CA VAL A 458 0.68 -15.48 -5.11
C VAL A 458 -0.24 -16.18 -4.11
N GLY A 459 -0.20 -15.78 -2.82
CA GLY A 459 -0.87 -16.51 -1.75
C GLY A 459 -2.39 -16.65 -1.96
N GLY A 460 -3.07 -15.58 -2.36
CA GLY A 460 -4.52 -15.63 -2.59
C GLY A 460 -4.89 -16.45 -3.81
N LEU A 461 -4.18 -16.30 -4.91
CA LEU A 461 -4.47 -16.97 -6.18
C LEU A 461 -4.11 -18.47 -6.12
N ALA A 462 -2.93 -18.81 -5.60
CA ALA A 462 -2.44 -20.19 -5.52
C ALA A 462 -3.15 -21.04 -4.44
N THR A 463 -4.04 -20.45 -3.64
CA THR A 463 -4.89 -21.19 -2.70
C THR A 463 -6.35 -21.28 -3.16
N ALA A 464 -6.76 -20.49 -4.16
CA ALA A 464 -8.15 -20.41 -4.60
C ALA A 464 -8.43 -21.17 -5.92
N GLY A 465 -7.40 -21.40 -6.74
CA GLY A 465 -7.53 -22.02 -8.06
C GLY A 465 -6.51 -21.47 -9.04
N GLY A 466 -6.62 -20.19 -9.38
CA GLY A 466 -5.66 -19.53 -10.29
C GLY A 466 -6.02 -19.70 -11.76
N ILE A 467 -7.12 -19.06 -12.18
CA ILE A 467 -7.55 -18.98 -13.57
C ILE A 467 -6.72 -17.93 -14.29
N GLY A 468 -6.00 -18.32 -15.33
CA GLY A 468 -5.10 -17.42 -16.07
C GLY A 468 -4.91 -17.83 -17.53
N PHE A 469 -4.09 -17.05 -18.26
CA PHE A 469 -3.88 -17.22 -19.69
C PHE A 469 -3.24 -18.57 -20.08
N LEU A 470 -2.44 -19.17 -19.22
CA LEU A 470 -1.85 -20.48 -19.45
C LEU A 470 -2.74 -21.66 -19.01
N GLY A 471 -3.92 -21.38 -18.41
CA GLY A 471 -4.75 -22.40 -17.77
C GLY A 471 -5.26 -23.50 -18.69
N ARG A 472 -5.59 -23.17 -19.94
CA ARG A 472 -6.05 -24.18 -20.92
C ARG A 472 -4.92 -25.09 -21.41
N ALA A 473 -3.70 -24.55 -21.51
CA ALA A 473 -2.52 -25.33 -21.94
C ALA A 473 -1.95 -26.18 -20.79
N HIS A 474 -1.85 -25.61 -19.60
CA HIS A 474 -1.01 -26.15 -18.51
C HIS A 474 -1.78 -26.46 -17.21
N GLY A 475 -3.05 -26.11 -17.09
CA GLY A 475 -3.86 -26.28 -15.88
C GLY A 475 -3.93 -25.01 -15.01
N LEU A 476 -4.64 -25.10 -13.90
CA LEU A 476 -4.76 -23.99 -12.94
C LEU A 476 -3.46 -23.84 -12.14
N THR A 477 -3.26 -22.69 -11.51
CA THR A 477 -2.07 -22.46 -10.66
C THR A 477 -1.93 -23.51 -9.55
N ILE A 478 -3.05 -23.94 -8.95
CA ILE A 478 -3.05 -24.99 -7.91
C ILE A 478 -2.56 -26.35 -8.40
N ASP A 479 -2.61 -26.60 -9.70
CA ASP A 479 -2.16 -27.87 -10.32
C ASP A 479 -0.62 -27.92 -10.43
N HIS A 480 0.05 -26.78 -10.33
CA HIS A 480 1.51 -26.64 -10.29
C HIS A 480 2.11 -26.76 -8.89
N VAL A 481 1.30 -26.65 -7.84
CA VAL A 481 1.74 -26.74 -6.44
C VAL A 481 2.15 -28.18 -6.12
N ARG A 482 3.36 -28.37 -5.59
CA ARG A 482 3.91 -29.68 -5.17
C ARG A 482 3.99 -29.80 -3.66
N ALA A 483 4.24 -28.69 -2.97
CA ALA A 483 4.20 -28.64 -1.52
C ALA A 483 3.90 -27.21 -1.04
N VAL A 484 3.45 -27.09 0.19
CA VAL A 484 3.28 -25.82 0.90
C VAL A 484 3.77 -25.94 2.32
N GLU A 485 4.24 -24.83 2.89
CA GLU A 485 4.42 -24.66 4.32
C GLU A 485 3.23 -23.85 4.86
N VAL A 486 2.61 -24.33 5.92
CA VAL A 486 1.35 -23.75 6.44
C VAL A 486 1.46 -23.49 7.94
N GLY A 487 1.22 -22.25 8.36
CA GLY A 487 0.96 -21.90 9.76
C GLY A 487 -0.49 -22.23 10.13
N LEU A 488 -0.71 -23.16 11.04
CA LEU A 488 -2.01 -23.62 11.48
C LEU A 488 -2.60 -22.73 12.59
N ALA A 489 -3.89 -22.92 12.85
CA ALA A 489 -4.61 -22.17 13.87
C ALA A 489 -4.02 -22.28 15.28
N ASP A 490 -3.38 -23.38 15.62
CA ASP A 490 -2.72 -23.61 16.93
C ASP A 490 -1.32 -22.98 17.03
N GLY A 491 -0.80 -22.42 15.94
CA GLY A 491 0.55 -21.85 15.84
C GLY A 491 1.62 -22.84 15.38
N SER A 492 1.27 -24.10 15.14
CA SER A 492 2.21 -25.05 14.54
C SER A 492 2.45 -24.74 13.07
N VAL A 493 3.64 -25.04 12.59
CA VAL A 493 4.03 -24.94 11.18
C VAL A 493 4.23 -26.32 10.63
N VAL A 494 3.53 -26.65 9.56
CA VAL A 494 3.59 -27.98 8.95
C VAL A 494 3.83 -27.87 7.45
N ARG A 495 4.55 -28.84 6.89
CA ARG A 495 4.63 -29.06 5.45
C ARG A 495 3.46 -29.92 5.02
N ALA A 496 2.86 -29.60 3.86
CA ALA A 496 1.81 -30.39 3.23
C ALA A 496 2.16 -30.64 1.76
N SER A 497 2.02 -31.88 1.32
CA SER A 497 2.33 -32.36 -0.03
C SER A 497 1.50 -33.61 -0.35
N ASP A 498 1.70 -34.23 -1.51
CA ASP A 498 1.04 -35.50 -1.86
C ASP A 498 1.42 -36.64 -0.91
N ASP A 499 2.56 -36.55 -0.22
CA ASP A 499 3.08 -37.59 0.69
C ASP A 499 2.93 -37.23 2.19
N GLU A 500 2.68 -35.97 2.52
CA GLU A 500 2.67 -35.47 3.88
C GLU A 500 1.48 -34.50 4.10
N ASN A 501 0.69 -34.70 5.17
CA ASN A 501 -0.50 -33.91 5.48
C ASN A 501 -1.43 -33.77 4.25
N THR A 502 -1.70 -34.89 3.58
CA THR A 502 -2.35 -34.97 2.26
C THR A 502 -3.73 -34.33 2.21
N ASP A 503 -4.54 -34.43 3.29
CA ASP A 503 -5.83 -33.77 3.38
C ASP A 503 -5.72 -32.25 3.49
N LEU A 504 -4.73 -31.76 4.25
CA LEU A 504 -4.42 -30.35 4.34
C LEU A 504 -3.95 -29.81 2.97
N PHE A 505 -3.09 -30.59 2.29
CA PHE A 505 -2.63 -30.26 0.94
C PHE A 505 -3.76 -30.21 -0.07
N TRP A 506 -4.71 -31.14 0.03
CA TRP A 506 -5.93 -31.12 -0.78
C TRP A 506 -6.74 -29.84 -0.51
N ALA A 507 -6.96 -29.48 0.75
CA ALA A 507 -7.77 -28.33 1.17
C ALA A 507 -7.16 -26.98 0.75
N VAL A 508 -5.86 -26.81 0.90
CA VAL A 508 -5.14 -25.57 0.52
C VAL A 508 -5.27 -25.31 -0.97
N ARG A 509 -5.36 -26.36 -1.80
CA ARG A 509 -5.52 -26.25 -3.26
C ARG A 509 -6.98 -26.07 -3.66
N GLY A 510 -7.56 -24.86 -3.40
CA GLY A 510 -8.90 -24.50 -3.85
C GLY A 510 -9.84 -23.93 -2.80
N ALA A 511 -9.57 -24.14 -1.49
CA ALA A 511 -10.43 -23.61 -0.43
C ALA A 511 -10.07 -22.18 0.01
N GLY A 512 -8.99 -21.62 -0.48
CA GLY A 512 -8.49 -20.31 -0.01
C GLY A 512 -7.98 -20.39 1.44
N ALA A 513 -8.01 -19.28 2.16
CA ALA A 513 -7.51 -19.15 3.53
C ALA A 513 -8.49 -19.75 4.56
N GLN A 514 -8.90 -21.02 4.41
CA GLN A 514 -9.84 -21.68 5.32
C GLN A 514 -9.13 -22.50 6.41
N VAL A 515 -7.95 -23.04 6.12
CA VAL A 515 -7.31 -24.08 6.93
C VAL A 515 -5.95 -23.68 7.50
N GLY A 516 -5.47 -22.49 7.21
CA GLY A 516 -4.20 -21.98 7.66
C GLY A 516 -3.67 -20.84 6.81
N ILE A 517 -2.50 -20.34 7.16
CA ILE A 517 -1.77 -19.31 6.42
C ILE A 517 -0.59 -19.98 5.74
N VAL A 518 -0.59 -20.00 4.41
CA VAL A 518 0.56 -20.52 3.66
C VAL A 518 1.71 -19.50 3.73
N THR A 519 2.88 -19.96 4.14
CA THR A 519 4.10 -19.14 4.26
C THR A 519 5.11 -19.43 3.16
N SER A 520 4.97 -20.55 2.44
CA SER A 520 5.80 -20.89 1.29
C SER A 520 5.09 -21.87 0.35
N PHE A 521 5.28 -21.69 -0.95
CA PHE A 521 4.83 -22.59 -2.00
C PHE A 521 6.03 -23.21 -2.72
N GLU A 522 5.98 -24.49 -3.03
CA GLU A 522 6.86 -25.16 -4.00
C GLU A 522 6.02 -25.47 -5.25
N LEU A 523 6.39 -24.86 -6.39
CA LEU A 523 5.65 -24.97 -7.65
C LEU A 523 6.57 -25.51 -8.74
N VAL A 524 6.01 -26.28 -9.68
CA VAL A 524 6.71 -26.66 -10.91
C VAL A 524 6.33 -25.70 -12.01
N ALA A 525 7.33 -25.11 -12.67
CA ALA A 525 7.13 -24.22 -13.81
C ALA A 525 7.05 -25.02 -15.12
N ASP A 526 6.36 -24.45 -16.10
CA ASP A 526 6.29 -24.95 -17.48
C ASP A 526 7.33 -24.26 -18.37
N GLU A 527 7.68 -24.91 -19.49
CA GLU A 527 8.49 -24.31 -20.52
C GLU A 527 7.62 -23.42 -21.39
N VAL A 528 7.74 -22.11 -21.19
CA VAL A 528 6.99 -21.06 -21.92
C VAL A 528 7.94 -19.90 -22.15
N SER A 529 8.35 -19.67 -23.38
CA SER A 529 9.31 -18.61 -23.72
C SER A 529 8.59 -17.37 -24.22
N ALA A 530 8.06 -17.42 -25.42
CA ALA A 530 7.30 -16.35 -26.03
C ALA A 530 5.91 -16.86 -26.40
N VAL A 531 4.94 -15.96 -26.39
CA VAL A 531 3.53 -16.26 -26.66
C VAL A 531 2.95 -15.27 -27.66
N GLY A 532 2.03 -15.73 -28.48
CA GLY A 532 1.19 -14.84 -29.27
C GLY A 532 0.16 -14.17 -28.39
N PHE A 533 0.01 -12.85 -28.49
CA PHE A 533 -0.99 -12.10 -27.74
C PHE A 533 -1.69 -11.07 -28.61
N ALA A 534 -3.02 -11.04 -28.55
CA ALA A 534 -3.84 -10.10 -29.28
C ALA A 534 -4.96 -9.50 -28.43
N GLN A 535 -5.21 -8.23 -28.64
CA GLN A 535 -6.41 -7.54 -28.15
C GLN A 535 -7.28 -7.15 -29.35
N MET A 536 -8.57 -7.52 -29.30
CA MET A 536 -9.54 -7.27 -30.35
C MET A 536 -10.75 -6.56 -29.77
N VAL A 537 -11.22 -5.54 -30.46
CA VAL A 537 -12.38 -4.72 -30.07
C VAL A 537 -13.48 -4.97 -31.07
N HIS A 538 -14.57 -5.58 -30.63
CA HIS A 538 -15.68 -6.04 -31.46
C HIS A 538 -16.93 -5.21 -31.25
N ASP A 539 -17.73 -5.10 -32.30
CA ASP A 539 -19.14 -4.71 -32.19
C ASP A 539 -19.94 -5.87 -31.60
N ALA A 540 -20.38 -5.71 -30.36
CA ALA A 540 -21.19 -6.66 -29.63
C ALA A 540 -22.64 -6.18 -29.47
N SER A 541 -23.18 -5.41 -30.43
CA SER A 541 -24.57 -4.91 -30.38
C SER A 541 -25.57 -6.05 -30.31
N ASP A 542 -25.29 -7.21 -30.95
CA ASP A 542 -25.94 -8.51 -30.71
C ASP A 542 -25.13 -9.28 -29.66
N LEU A 543 -25.23 -8.90 -28.38
CA LEU A 543 -24.41 -9.52 -27.35
C LEU A 543 -24.71 -11.01 -27.16
N ALA A 544 -25.97 -11.42 -27.24
CA ALA A 544 -26.34 -12.83 -27.08
C ALA A 544 -25.68 -13.70 -28.14
N GLY A 545 -25.83 -13.34 -29.43
CA GLY A 545 -25.20 -14.07 -30.53
C GLY A 545 -23.67 -13.94 -30.50
N PHE A 546 -23.14 -12.82 -30.02
CA PHE A 546 -21.69 -12.66 -29.82
C PHE A 546 -21.13 -13.64 -28.78
N LEU A 547 -21.76 -13.74 -27.61
CA LEU A 547 -21.33 -14.64 -26.52
C LEU A 547 -21.40 -16.11 -26.97
N GLU A 548 -22.45 -16.50 -27.66
CA GLU A 548 -22.59 -17.86 -28.21
C GLU A 548 -21.44 -18.18 -29.18
N ARG A 549 -21.19 -17.31 -30.17
CA ARG A 549 -20.12 -17.51 -31.16
C ARG A 549 -18.74 -17.50 -30.50
N TRP A 550 -18.49 -16.58 -29.55
CA TRP A 550 -17.22 -16.53 -28.82
C TRP A 550 -17.01 -17.80 -27.99
N GLY A 551 -18.03 -18.24 -27.27
CA GLY A 551 -17.97 -19.49 -26.51
C GLY A 551 -17.66 -20.69 -27.37
N ALA A 552 -18.38 -20.87 -28.47
CA ALA A 552 -18.15 -21.94 -29.44
C ALA A 552 -16.72 -21.87 -30.05
N THR A 553 -16.20 -20.66 -30.31
CA THR A 553 -14.84 -20.46 -30.80
C THR A 553 -13.80 -20.88 -29.75
N VAL A 554 -14.01 -20.54 -28.47
CA VAL A 554 -13.14 -20.97 -27.36
C VAL A 554 -13.13 -22.49 -27.24
N GLU A 555 -14.30 -23.12 -27.23
CA GLU A 555 -14.42 -24.58 -27.07
C GLU A 555 -13.82 -25.35 -28.24
N ALA A 556 -13.96 -24.81 -29.46
CA ALA A 556 -13.33 -25.40 -30.67
C ALA A 556 -11.82 -25.15 -30.78
N SER A 557 -11.27 -24.20 -30.02
CA SER A 557 -9.85 -23.84 -30.09
C SER A 557 -8.98 -24.90 -29.42
N PRO A 558 -7.78 -25.16 -29.95
CA PRO A 558 -6.79 -25.96 -29.26
C PRO A 558 -6.45 -25.43 -27.87
N ARG A 559 -5.88 -26.27 -27.01
CA ARG A 559 -5.54 -25.95 -25.63
C ARG A 559 -4.49 -24.83 -25.49
N ASP A 560 -3.65 -24.66 -26.49
CA ASP A 560 -2.67 -23.58 -26.59
C ASP A 560 -3.29 -22.17 -26.65
N THR A 561 -4.60 -22.08 -26.81
CA THR A 561 -5.33 -20.84 -27.04
C THR A 561 -6.29 -20.53 -25.88
N THR A 562 -6.06 -19.42 -25.19
CA THR A 562 -6.90 -18.94 -24.10
C THR A 562 -7.42 -17.53 -24.44
N SER A 563 -8.71 -17.28 -24.25
CA SER A 563 -9.31 -15.97 -24.52
C SER A 563 -10.12 -15.48 -23.33
N PHE A 564 -9.92 -14.21 -22.96
CA PHE A 564 -10.72 -13.52 -21.98
C PHE A 564 -11.50 -12.40 -22.64
N LEU A 565 -12.70 -12.14 -22.15
CA LEU A 565 -13.65 -11.21 -22.75
C LEU A 565 -14.12 -10.20 -21.70
N ILE A 566 -14.02 -8.91 -22.01
CA ILE A 566 -14.62 -7.82 -21.22
C ILE A 566 -15.69 -7.17 -22.07
N VAL A 567 -16.89 -6.99 -21.51
CA VAL A 567 -17.99 -6.29 -22.17
C VAL A 567 -18.18 -4.93 -21.51
N GLY A 568 -18.16 -3.90 -22.35
CA GLY A 568 -18.35 -2.52 -21.93
C GLY A 568 -19.77 -2.22 -21.45
N ARG A 569 -19.93 -1.11 -20.75
CA ARG A 569 -21.26 -0.64 -20.34
C ARG A 569 -22.03 -0.12 -21.55
N PRO A 570 -23.31 -0.51 -21.74
CA PRO A 570 -24.15 0.04 -22.80
C PRO A 570 -24.24 1.56 -22.71
N ARG A 571 -24.05 2.25 -23.85
CA ARG A 571 -24.17 3.71 -23.98
C ARG A 571 -25.20 4.07 -25.06
N PRO A 572 -26.12 4.98 -24.79
CA PRO A 572 -27.12 5.38 -25.80
C PRO A 572 -26.46 5.88 -27.08
N GLY A 573 -26.89 5.35 -28.24
CA GLY A 573 -26.42 5.78 -29.54
C GLY A 573 -25.01 5.31 -29.93
N GLN A 574 -24.39 4.42 -29.15
CA GLN A 574 -23.11 3.80 -29.46
C GLN A 574 -23.25 2.28 -29.54
N PRO A 575 -22.47 1.59 -30.39
CA PRO A 575 -22.43 0.13 -30.38
C PRO A 575 -21.94 -0.37 -29.03
N LEU A 576 -22.47 -1.51 -28.56
CA LEU A 576 -21.93 -2.20 -27.41
C LEU A 576 -20.57 -2.79 -27.78
N VAL A 577 -19.59 -2.56 -26.95
CA VAL A 577 -18.20 -2.96 -27.20
C VAL A 577 -17.86 -4.19 -26.38
N ALA A 578 -17.33 -5.21 -27.04
CA ALA A 578 -16.68 -6.34 -26.39
C ALA A 578 -15.19 -6.36 -26.75
N GLN A 579 -14.34 -6.44 -25.75
CA GLN A 579 -12.89 -6.56 -25.91
C GLN A 579 -12.45 -7.97 -25.55
N SER A 580 -11.89 -8.69 -26.51
CA SER A 580 -11.23 -9.97 -26.25
C SER A 580 -9.71 -9.79 -26.12
N MET A 581 -9.14 -10.49 -25.15
CA MET A 581 -7.70 -10.66 -24.94
C MET A 581 -7.40 -12.13 -25.17
N THR A 582 -6.73 -12.46 -26.27
CA THR A 582 -6.46 -13.85 -26.65
C THR A 582 -4.98 -14.10 -26.68
N MET A 583 -4.55 -15.10 -25.91
CA MET A 583 -3.18 -15.56 -25.86
C MET A 583 -3.07 -16.95 -26.53
N VAL A 584 -1.97 -17.14 -27.26
CA VAL A 584 -1.61 -18.41 -27.87
C VAL A 584 -0.24 -18.81 -27.32
N ASP A 585 -0.15 -19.97 -26.68
CA ASP A 585 1.10 -20.51 -26.17
C ASP A 585 1.94 -21.10 -27.33
N SER A 586 2.46 -20.19 -28.13
CA SER A 586 3.34 -20.47 -29.28
C SER A 586 4.09 -19.22 -29.69
N ASP A 587 5.31 -19.38 -30.12
CA ASP A 587 6.16 -18.36 -30.73
C ASP A 587 6.21 -18.41 -32.27
N ASP A 588 5.52 -19.40 -32.88
CA ASP A 588 5.40 -19.53 -34.32
C ASP A 588 4.32 -18.58 -34.88
N PRO A 589 4.68 -17.58 -35.72
CA PRO A 589 3.74 -16.57 -36.21
C PRO A 589 2.56 -17.16 -37.00
N ASP A 590 2.78 -18.22 -37.78
CA ASP A 590 1.74 -18.81 -38.60
C ASP A 590 0.71 -19.52 -37.72
N SER A 591 1.15 -20.27 -36.73
CA SER A 591 0.32 -20.88 -35.72
C SER A 591 -0.49 -19.83 -34.95
N VAL A 592 0.17 -18.78 -34.47
CA VAL A 592 -0.50 -17.68 -33.75
C VAL A 592 -1.59 -17.05 -34.59
N LEU A 593 -1.31 -16.71 -35.84
CA LEU A 593 -2.33 -16.11 -36.73
C LEU A 593 -3.48 -17.07 -37.02
N ALA A 594 -3.21 -18.35 -37.24
CA ALA A 594 -4.23 -19.37 -37.47
C ALA A 594 -5.18 -19.51 -36.24
N ARG A 595 -4.65 -19.42 -35.01
CA ARG A 595 -5.43 -19.46 -33.78
C ARG A 595 -6.26 -18.19 -33.54
N LEU A 596 -5.74 -17.03 -33.92
CA LEU A 596 -6.40 -15.73 -33.69
C LEU A 596 -7.48 -15.42 -34.72
N GLN A 597 -7.35 -15.93 -35.94
CA GLN A 597 -8.30 -15.64 -37.03
C GLN A 597 -9.77 -15.96 -36.70
N PRO A 598 -10.12 -17.10 -36.09
CA PRO A 598 -11.51 -17.42 -35.70
C PRO A 598 -12.08 -16.35 -34.75
N PHE A 599 -11.29 -15.85 -33.80
CA PHE A 599 -11.74 -14.80 -32.86
C PHE A 599 -11.99 -13.48 -33.59
N ALA A 600 -11.15 -13.11 -34.54
CA ALA A 600 -11.34 -11.89 -35.35
C ALA A 600 -12.62 -11.95 -36.22
N ALA A 601 -13.09 -13.14 -36.55
CA ALA A 601 -14.27 -13.39 -37.41
C ALA A 601 -15.60 -13.41 -36.64
N ILE A 602 -15.62 -13.38 -35.31
CA ILE A 602 -16.82 -13.49 -34.46
C ILE A 602 -17.82 -12.36 -34.75
N ALA A 603 -17.33 -11.14 -34.88
CA ALA A 603 -18.11 -9.93 -35.14
C ALA A 603 -17.24 -8.84 -35.79
N PRO A 604 -17.82 -7.79 -36.36
CA PRO A 604 -17.04 -6.68 -36.93
C PRO A 604 -16.10 -6.07 -35.90
N LEU A 605 -14.84 -5.88 -36.32
CA LEU A 605 -13.85 -5.20 -35.49
C LEU A 605 -14.05 -3.67 -35.57
N LEU A 606 -14.13 -3.02 -34.42
CA LEU A 606 -14.28 -1.56 -34.29
C LEU A 606 -12.93 -0.84 -34.33
N ALA A 607 -11.83 -1.58 -34.17
CA ALA A 607 -10.47 -1.06 -34.26
C ALA A 607 -9.57 -2.10 -34.94
N ARG A 608 -8.43 -1.65 -35.46
CA ARG A 608 -7.41 -2.55 -36.02
C ARG A 608 -6.90 -3.49 -34.90
N ALA A 609 -7.07 -4.77 -35.05
CA ALA A 609 -6.47 -5.75 -34.16
C ALA A 609 -4.95 -5.78 -34.35
N THR A 610 -4.21 -5.86 -33.25
CA THR A 610 -2.76 -6.01 -33.25
C THR A 610 -2.42 -7.33 -32.56
N ALA A 611 -1.74 -8.23 -33.29
CA ALA A 611 -1.18 -9.46 -32.75
C ALA A 611 0.34 -9.26 -32.59
N GLN A 612 0.88 -9.71 -31.47
CA GLN A 612 2.31 -9.60 -31.16
C GLN A 612 2.80 -10.93 -30.60
N ILE A 613 4.05 -11.27 -30.89
CA ILE A 613 4.77 -12.34 -30.18
C ILE A 613 5.64 -11.65 -29.12
N VAL A 614 5.37 -11.94 -27.86
CA VAL A 614 6.02 -11.29 -26.72
C VAL A 614 6.41 -12.34 -25.67
N PRO A 615 7.40 -12.09 -24.82
CA PRO A 615 7.64 -12.92 -23.64
C PRO A 615 6.40 -12.93 -22.73
N TYR A 616 6.15 -14.07 -22.05
CA TYR A 616 4.96 -14.21 -21.20
C TYR A 616 4.91 -13.18 -20.07
N ASP A 617 6.04 -12.82 -19.48
CA ASP A 617 6.13 -11.79 -18.44
C ASP A 617 5.67 -10.41 -18.92
N ALA A 618 5.77 -10.12 -20.22
CA ALA A 618 5.19 -8.89 -20.79
C ALA A 618 3.66 -8.90 -20.81
N VAL A 619 3.02 -10.08 -20.95
CA VAL A 619 1.55 -10.22 -20.91
C VAL A 619 1.03 -10.01 -19.48
N VAL A 620 1.73 -10.55 -18.48
CA VAL A 620 1.35 -10.46 -17.05
C VAL A 620 2.16 -9.40 -16.31
N SER A 621 2.67 -8.39 -16.99
CA SER A 621 3.41 -7.30 -16.36
C SER A 621 2.58 -6.61 -15.27
N ALA A 622 3.23 -6.21 -14.20
CA ALA A 622 2.60 -5.47 -13.13
C ALA A 622 2.94 -3.98 -13.24
N PRO A 623 1.99 -3.07 -12.99
CA PRO A 623 2.36 -1.70 -12.69
C PRO A 623 3.26 -1.66 -11.44
N PRO A 624 4.08 -0.62 -11.26
CA PRO A 624 4.87 -0.45 -10.06
C PRO A 624 3.99 -0.62 -8.80
N PRO A 625 4.49 -1.27 -7.73
CA PRO A 625 3.73 -1.40 -6.51
C PRO A 625 3.38 -0.03 -5.94
N GLY A 626 2.11 0.19 -5.67
CA GLY A 626 1.58 1.42 -5.07
C GLY A 626 0.49 1.08 -4.06
N PRO A 627 0.05 2.07 -3.27
CA PRO A 627 -1.05 1.86 -2.34
C PRO A 627 -2.32 1.48 -3.09
N HIS A 628 -3.10 0.56 -2.54
CA HIS A 628 -4.41 0.24 -3.08
C HIS A 628 -5.41 1.36 -2.78
N GLY A 629 -6.09 1.84 -3.82
CA GLY A 629 -7.07 2.93 -3.74
C GLY A 629 -8.53 2.47 -3.67
N GLY A 630 -8.80 1.22 -3.24
CA GLY A 630 -10.16 0.72 -3.12
C GLY A 630 -11.03 1.60 -2.21
N GLN A 631 -12.28 1.84 -2.63
CA GLN A 631 -13.23 2.68 -1.91
C GLN A 631 -14.57 1.98 -1.76
N GLY A 632 -15.17 2.11 -0.57
CA GLY A 632 -16.46 1.50 -0.28
C GLY A 632 -16.42 -0.04 -0.27
N GLU A 633 -17.58 -0.65 -0.41
CA GLU A 633 -17.75 -2.09 -0.49
C GLU A 633 -17.96 -2.51 -1.94
N PRO A 634 -17.10 -3.35 -2.51
CA PRO A 634 -17.29 -3.86 -3.85
C PRO A 634 -18.53 -4.77 -3.88
N VAL A 635 -19.24 -4.75 -4.99
CA VAL A 635 -20.34 -5.67 -5.26
C VAL A 635 -20.01 -6.46 -6.51
N SER A 636 -19.59 -7.71 -6.33
CA SER A 636 -19.20 -8.62 -7.40
C SER A 636 -19.87 -9.97 -7.22
N ARG A 637 -20.28 -10.61 -8.34
CA ARG A 637 -20.82 -11.95 -8.39
C ARG A 637 -20.02 -12.77 -9.39
N SER A 638 -19.84 -14.04 -9.05
CA SER A 638 -19.08 -14.99 -9.84
C SER A 638 -19.91 -16.23 -10.15
N GLY A 639 -19.82 -16.74 -11.37
CA GLY A 639 -20.43 -17.99 -11.81
C GLY A 639 -19.49 -18.77 -12.73
N LEU A 640 -19.54 -20.08 -12.62
CA LEU A 640 -18.82 -21.02 -13.49
C LEU A 640 -19.84 -21.77 -14.32
N LEU A 641 -19.56 -22.02 -15.60
CA LEU A 641 -20.44 -22.80 -16.49
C LEU A 641 -19.62 -23.57 -17.52
N GLU A 642 -20.17 -24.70 -17.97
CA GLU A 642 -19.53 -25.56 -18.96
C GLU A 642 -19.66 -24.99 -20.38
N HIS A 643 -20.85 -24.48 -20.76
CA HIS A 643 -21.15 -24.05 -22.12
C HIS A 643 -21.86 -22.68 -22.15
N LEU A 644 -21.44 -21.82 -23.06
CA LEU A 644 -22.20 -20.62 -23.43
C LEU A 644 -23.29 -20.99 -24.45
N THR A 645 -24.32 -21.69 -23.98
CA THR A 645 -25.49 -22.07 -24.80
C THR A 645 -26.25 -20.83 -25.27
N PRO A 646 -27.09 -20.92 -26.35
CA PRO A 646 -27.93 -19.79 -26.77
C PRO A 646 -28.78 -19.22 -25.65
N GLU A 647 -29.32 -20.07 -24.77
CA GLU A 647 -30.13 -19.67 -23.61
C GLU A 647 -29.26 -18.92 -22.57
N ALA A 648 -28.13 -19.49 -22.15
CA ALA A 648 -27.21 -18.87 -21.21
C ALA A 648 -26.71 -17.52 -21.75
N SER A 649 -26.32 -17.47 -23.02
CA SER A 649 -25.86 -16.26 -23.69
C SER A 649 -26.93 -15.17 -23.74
N ALA A 650 -28.18 -15.51 -24.00
CA ALA A 650 -29.30 -14.55 -24.01
C ALA A 650 -29.57 -13.99 -22.60
N ARG A 651 -29.52 -14.85 -21.56
CA ARG A 651 -29.72 -14.42 -20.16
C ARG A 651 -28.60 -13.56 -19.64
N LEU A 652 -27.32 -13.87 -19.94
CA LEU A 652 -26.16 -13.05 -19.62
C LEU A 652 -26.18 -11.70 -20.34
N ALA A 653 -26.58 -11.70 -21.63
CA ALA A 653 -26.81 -10.46 -22.39
C ALA A 653 -27.90 -9.59 -21.75
N GLY A 654 -28.95 -10.18 -21.23
CA GLY A 654 -30.01 -9.51 -20.48
C GLY A 654 -29.48 -8.85 -19.18
N LEU A 655 -28.58 -9.51 -18.49
CA LEU A 655 -27.89 -8.92 -17.30
C LEU A 655 -27.13 -7.66 -17.68
N VAL A 656 -26.32 -7.70 -18.73
CA VAL A 656 -25.55 -6.53 -19.20
C VAL A 656 -26.48 -5.41 -19.67
N ALA A 657 -27.53 -5.75 -20.44
CA ALA A 657 -28.50 -4.78 -20.96
C ALA A 657 -29.31 -4.09 -19.86
N SER A 658 -29.47 -4.72 -18.68
CA SER A 658 -30.19 -4.11 -17.54
C SER A 658 -29.57 -2.81 -17.05
N GLY A 659 -28.28 -2.60 -17.30
CA GLY A 659 -27.51 -1.46 -16.79
C GLY A 659 -27.19 -1.54 -15.30
N ASP A 660 -27.53 -2.64 -14.62
CA ASP A 660 -27.22 -2.87 -13.19
C ASP A 660 -25.77 -3.30 -12.97
N THR A 661 -25.03 -3.62 -14.06
CA THR A 661 -23.61 -3.95 -14.07
C THR A 661 -22.81 -2.82 -14.69
N TYR A 662 -21.65 -2.50 -14.10
CA TYR A 662 -20.68 -1.56 -14.69
C TYR A 662 -19.45 -2.28 -15.26
N PHE A 663 -19.21 -3.53 -14.87
CA PHE A 663 -18.14 -4.39 -15.36
C PHE A 663 -18.66 -5.80 -15.55
N PHE A 664 -18.38 -6.40 -16.69
CA PHE A 664 -18.72 -7.78 -17.03
C PHE A 664 -17.54 -8.42 -17.74
N GLN A 665 -17.10 -9.58 -17.24
CA GLN A 665 -15.96 -10.29 -17.79
C GLN A 665 -16.24 -11.79 -17.82
N ILE A 666 -15.78 -12.45 -18.90
CA ILE A 666 -15.73 -13.92 -18.98
C ILE A 666 -14.28 -14.32 -19.23
N ARG A 667 -13.79 -15.27 -18.45
CA ARG A 667 -12.50 -15.91 -18.66
C ARG A 667 -12.73 -17.34 -19.15
N SER A 668 -12.05 -17.71 -20.24
CA SER A 668 -12.06 -19.13 -20.64
C SER A 668 -11.17 -19.95 -19.69
N THR A 669 -11.64 -21.13 -19.38
CA THR A 669 -10.93 -22.15 -18.61
C THR A 669 -11.04 -23.49 -19.38
N GLY A 670 -11.10 -24.64 -18.73
CA GLY A 670 -11.16 -25.92 -19.43
C GLY A 670 -9.78 -26.40 -19.90
N GLY A 671 -9.74 -27.19 -20.93
CA GLY A 671 -8.47 -27.76 -21.44
C GLY A 671 -7.74 -28.61 -20.39
N ALA A 672 -6.46 -28.32 -20.11
CA ALA A 672 -5.67 -29.05 -19.11
C ALA A 672 -6.24 -28.95 -17.68
N ALA A 673 -6.94 -27.85 -17.35
CA ALA A 673 -7.60 -27.71 -16.05
C ALA A 673 -8.71 -28.76 -15.85
N SER A 674 -9.35 -29.22 -16.93
CA SER A 674 -10.41 -30.25 -16.90
C SER A 674 -9.84 -31.68 -16.89
N ASP A 675 -8.55 -31.89 -17.17
CA ASP A 675 -7.92 -33.22 -17.07
C ASP A 675 -7.74 -33.67 -15.62
N VAL A 676 -7.73 -32.73 -14.67
CA VAL A 676 -7.59 -32.98 -13.23
C VAL A 676 -8.94 -33.43 -12.66
N PRO A 677 -9.01 -34.59 -11.97
CA PRO A 677 -10.25 -35.04 -11.33
C PRO A 677 -10.86 -34.01 -10.39
N ALA A 678 -12.19 -33.95 -10.36
CA ALA A 678 -12.93 -32.96 -9.55
C ALA A 678 -12.67 -33.08 -8.03
N ASP A 679 -12.26 -34.25 -7.57
CA ASP A 679 -11.94 -34.56 -6.16
C ASP A 679 -10.45 -34.49 -5.80
N ALA A 680 -9.60 -34.23 -6.79
CA ALA A 680 -8.13 -34.16 -6.59
C ALA A 680 -7.71 -32.94 -5.74
N THR A 681 -8.50 -31.88 -5.72
CA THR A 681 -8.28 -30.66 -4.94
C THR A 681 -9.61 -30.14 -4.41
N ALA A 682 -9.58 -29.15 -3.52
CA ALA A 682 -10.81 -28.49 -3.04
C ALA A 682 -11.49 -27.62 -4.12
N TYR A 683 -10.82 -27.32 -5.24
CA TYR A 683 -11.43 -26.72 -6.41
C TYR A 683 -12.08 -27.82 -7.28
N ALA A 684 -13.39 -28.02 -7.14
CA ALA A 684 -14.12 -29.14 -7.75
C ALA A 684 -14.71 -28.86 -9.13
N HIS A 685 -14.84 -27.61 -9.55
CA HIS A 685 -15.51 -27.19 -10.80
C HIS A 685 -14.59 -27.34 -12.02
N ARG A 686 -14.10 -28.58 -12.26
CA ARG A 686 -13.12 -28.89 -13.31
C ARG A 686 -13.71 -28.96 -14.73
N SER A 687 -15.01 -29.20 -14.84
CA SER A 687 -15.71 -29.24 -16.15
C SER A 687 -15.98 -27.84 -16.72
N ALA A 688 -15.91 -26.79 -15.90
CA ALA A 688 -16.24 -25.44 -16.36
C ALA A 688 -15.27 -24.94 -17.43
N ASN A 689 -15.81 -24.49 -18.57
CA ASN A 689 -15.06 -23.83 -19.64
C ASN A 689 -15.04 -22.30 -19.50
N PHE A 690 -15.92 -21.74 -18.66
CA PHE A 690 -16.08 -20.30 -18.54
C PHE A 690 -16.25 -19.87 -17.06
N SER A 691 -15.53 -18.81 -16.68
CA SER A 691 -15.69 -18.10 -15.41
C SER A 691 -16.24 -16.71 -15.69
N VAL A 692 -17.45 -16.44 -15.24
CA VAL A 692 -18.18 -15.18 -15.43
C VAL A 692 -18.07 -14.33 -14.17
N VAL A 693 -17.80 -13.02 -14.34
CA VAL A 693 -17.79 -12.04 -13.26
C VAL A 693 -18.62 -10.84 -13.66
N ALA A 694 -19.51 -10.40 -12.77
CA ALA A 694 -20.27 -9.17 -12.93
C ALA A 694 -20.14 -8.29 -11.69
N MET A 695 -19.85 -7.00 -11.90
CA MET A 695 -19.80 -6.01 -10.82
C MET A 695 -20.88 -4.97 -10.99
N GLY A 696 -21.55 -4.61 -9.89
CA GLY A 696 -22.63 -3.63 -9.87
C GLY A 696 -22.43 -2.56 -8.80
N ALA A 697 -23.07 -1.42 -9.00
CA ALA A 697 -23.06 -0.31 -8.03
C ALA A 697 -24.04 -0.50 -6.86
N SER A 698 -25.00 -1.42 -7.00
CA SER A 698 -26.03 -1.70 -6.00
C SER A 698 -26.11 -3.20 -5.72
N ARG A 699 -25.86 -3.57 -4.47
CA ARG A 699 -25.95 -4.97 -4.01
C ARG A 699 -27.33 -5.56 -4.29
N SER A 700 -28.39 -4.91 -3.83
CA SER A 700 -29.75 -5.44 -3.97
C SER A 700 -30.19 -5.62 -5.42
N ARG A 701 -29.80 -4.71 -6.32
CA ARG A 701 -30.14 -4.83 -7.74
C ARG A 701 -29.34 -5.93 -8.42
N LEU A 702 -28.03 -6.00 -8.15
CA LEU A 702 -27.21 -7.07 -8.72
C LEU A 702 -27.64 -8.44 -8.19
N ASP A 703 -27.94 -8.58 -6.90
CA ASP A 703 -28.43 -9.82 -6.30
C ASP A 703 -29.72 -10.29 -6.98
N ALA A 704 -30.70 -9.41 -7.14
CA ALA A 704 -31.98 -9.76 -7.78
C ALA A 704 -31.77 -10.24 -9.23
N ARG A 705 -30.81 -9.67 -9.97
CA ARG A 705 -30.48 -10.12 -11.33
C ARG A 705 -29.69 -11.43 -11.33
N TRP A 706 -28.73 -11.56 -10.43
CA TRP A 706 -27.85 -12.73 -10.36
C TRP A 706 -28.56 -13.95 -9.84
N ASP A 707 -29.40 -13.84 -8.81
CA ASP A 707 -30.17 -14.91 -8.25
C ASP A 707 -31.18 -15.46 -9.29
N ALA A 708 -31.69 -14.60 -10.18
CA ALA A 708 -32.51 -15.04 -11.33
C ALA A 708 -31.70 -15.83 -12.38
N LEU A 709 -30.38 -15.85 -12.32
CA LEU A 709 -29.48 -16.61 -13.20
C LEU A 709 -28.89 -17.85 -12.50
N ALA A 710 -29.31 -18.17 -11.29
CA ALA A 710 -28.67 -19.21 -10.48
C ALA A 710 -28.61 -20.58 -11.19
N ASP A 711 -29.61 -20.91 -11.98
CA ASP A 711 -29.69 -22.14 -12.77
C ASP A 711 -28.84 -22.16 -14.05
N VAL A 712 -28.20 -21.03 -14.40
CA VAL A 712 -27.25 -20.95 -15.52
C VAL A 712 -25.89 -21.46 -15.11
N PHE A 713 -25.55 -21.35 -13.81
CA PHE A 713 -24.22 -21.61 -13.32
C PHE A 713 -24.10 -22.96 -12.61
N ASP A 714 -23.03 -23.69 -12.89
CA ASP A 714 -22.66 -24.95 -12.26
C ASP A 714 -21.92 -24.76 -10.94
N GLY A 715 -21.44 -23.54 -10.67
CA GLY A 715 -20.69 -23.21 -9.48
C GLY A 715 -20.22 -21.77 -9.46
N MET A 716 -19.30 -21.49 -8.53
CA MET A 716 -18.73 -20.15 -8.35
C MET A 716 -17.21 -20.22 -8.11
N TYR A 717 -16.48 -19.19 -8.57
CA TYR A 717 -15.08 -18.99 -8.23
C TYR A 717 -14.95 -18.01 -7.06
N LEU A 718 -14.52 -18.52 -5.92
CA LEU A 718 -14.56 -17.80 -4.62
C LEU A 718 -13.82 -16.47 -4.59
N SER A 719 -12.75 -16.30 -5.39
CA SER A 719 -11.92 -15.07 -5.39
C SER A 719 -12.63 -13.87 -6.02
N PHE A 720 -13.70 -14.10 -6.80
CA PHE A 720 -14.39 -13.07 -7.56
C PHE A 720 -15.78 -12.72 -7.00
N ASP A 721 -16.21 -13.37 -5.93
CA ASP A 721 -17.53 -13.15 -5.33
C ASP A 721 -17.42 -12.44 -3.97
N THR A 722 -18.24 -11.42 -3.76
CA THR A 722 -18.34 -10.68 -2.50
C THR A 722 -19.49 -11.13 -1.60
N ASP A 723 -20.31 -12.06 -2.08
CA ASP A 723 -21.46 -12.59 -1.36
C ASP A 723 -21.04 -13.65 -0.33
N LEU A 724 -21.38 -13.42 0.93
CA LEU A 724 -21.10 -14.32 2.05
C LEU A 724 -22.33 -15.09 2.55
N ARG A 725 -23.45 -15.03 1.81
CA ARG A 725 -24.63 -15.82 2.16
C ARG A 725 -24.26 -17.31 2.20
N THR A 726 -24.86 -18.06 3.12
CA THR A 726 -24.56 -19.49 3.33
C THR A 726 -24.80 -20.33 2.08
N GLU A 727 -25.78 -19.97 1.26
CA GLU A 727 -26.10 -20.63 -0.01
C GLU A 727 -24.93 -20.58 -0.99
N ARG A 728 -24.15 -19.50 -0.97
CA ARG A 728 -22.97 -19.33 -1.84
C ARG A 728 -21.83 -20.30 -1.52
N VAL A 729 -21.80 -20.83 -0.29
CA VAL A 729 -20.80 -21.84 0.11
C VAL A 729 -20.98 -23.13 -0.70
N THR A 730 -22.22 -23.54 -0.96
CA THR A 730 -22.52 -24.74 -1.78
C THR A 730 -22.26 -24.52 -3.25
N ASP A 731 -22.35 -23.28 -3.74
CA ASP A 731 -21.96 -22.95 -5.12
C ASP A 731 -20.45 -23.03 -5.31
N ALA A 732 -19.67 -22.65 -4.28
CA ALA A 732 -18.20 -22.75 -4.30
C ALA A 732 -17.71 -24.19 -4.13
N PHE A 733 -18.38 -24.96 -3.25
CA PHE A 733 -17.99 -26.31 -2.87
C PHE A 733 -19.19 -27.27 -2.98
N PRO A 734 -19.22 -28.14 -3.98
CA PRO A 734 -20.25 -29.18 -4.06
C PRO A 734 -20.34 -30.01 -2.77
N PRO A 735 -21.47 -30.61 -2.45
CA PRO A 735 -21.75 -31.21 -1.13
C PRO A 735 -20.65 -32.15 -0.59
N ALA A 736 -20.10 -33.03 -1.43
CA ALA A 736 -19.03 -33.96 -1.04
C ALA A 736 -17.72 -33.24 -0.74
N THR A 737 -17.36 -32.25 -1.55
CA THR A 737 -16.18 -31.39 -1.35
C THR A 737 -16.32 -30.56 -0.07
N LEU A 738 -17.50 -29.99 0.16
CA LEU A 738 -17.78 -29.18 1.34
C LEU A 738 -17.68 -30.02 2.63
N GLU A 739 -18.22 -31.24 2.63
CA GLU A 739 -18.13 -32.10 3.83
C GLU A 739 -16.68 -32.48 4.14
N ARG A 740 -15.91 -32.90 3.12
CA ARG A 740 -14.47 -33.17 3.29
C ARG A 740 -13.71 -31.94 3.80
N LEU A 741 -14.00 -30.76 3.26
CA LEU A 741 -13.38 -29.50 3.70
C LEU A 741 -13.71 -29.18 5.17
N ARG A 742 -14.97 -29.41 5.57
CA ARG A 742 -15.42 -29.25 6.96
C ARG A 742 -14.71 -30.19 7.92
N GLU A 743 -14.48 -31.44 7.53
CA GLU A 743 -13.73 -32.42 8.32
C GLU A 743 -12.28 -31.97 8.52
N VAL A 744 -11.61 -31.56 7.44
CA VAL A 744 -10.24 -31.03 7.51
C VAL A 744 -10.20 -29.80 8.42
N LYS A 745 -11.09 -28.84 8.19
CA LYS A 745 -11.13 -27.58 8.95
C LYS A 745 -11.37 -27.82 10.45
N ARG A 746 -12.31 -28.68 10.84
CA ARG A 746 -12.56 -29.01 12.27
C ARG A 746 -11.33 -29.59 12.94
N ARG A 747 -10.50 -30.35 12.21
CA ARG A 747 -9.27 -30.95 12.74
C ARG A 747 -8.14 -29.93 12.89
N VAL A 748 -7.90 -29.05 11.90
CA VAL A 748 -6.74 -28.13 11.87
C VAL A 748 -7.06 -26.75 12.45
N ASP A 749 -8.34 -26.37 12.50
CA ASP A 749 -8.85 -25.12 13.04
C ASP A 749 -10.11 -25.33 13.90
N PRO A 750 -10.02 -26.08 15.02
CA PRO A 750 -11.18 -26.43 15.84
C PRO A 750 -11.86 -25.22 16.48
N THR A 751 -11.17 -24.11 16.62
CA THR A 751 -11.68 -22.85 17.17
C THR A 751 -12.19 -21.89 16.12
N ASN A 752 -12.16 -22.29 14.85
CA ASN A 752 -12.59 -21.51 13.71
C ASN A 752 -11.96 -20.10 13.66
N VAL A 753 -10.63 -20.05 13.77
CA VAL A 753 -9.84 -18.80 13.69
C VAL A 753 -9.99 -18.16 12.31
N PHE A 754 -9.89 -18.97 11.24
CA PHE A 754 -10.00 -18.51 9.84
C PHE A 754 -11.46 -18.51 9.38
N ARG A 755 -12.31 -17.70 10.00
CA ARG A 755 -13.75 -17.65 9.77
C ARG A 755 -14.23 -16.45 8.93
N ASP A 756 -13.37 -15.44 8.78
CA ASP A 756 -13.74 -14.16 8.13
C ASP A 756 -13.59 -14.21 6.59
N ASN A 757 -13.68 -15.42 6.05
CA ASN A 757 -13.78 -15.76 4.63
C ASN A 757 -15.16 -16.37 4.35
N LEU A 758 -15.33 -17.23 3.32
CA LEU A 758 -16.57 -17.97 3.13
C LEU A 758 -16.90 -18.83 4.39
N PRO A 759 -18.12 -18.78 4.95
CA PRO A 759 -18.47 -19.45 6.20
C PRO A 759 -18.73 -20.95 6.01
N VAL A 760 -17.70 -21.73 5.70
CA VAL A 760 -17.81 -23.17 5.40
C VAL A 760 -18.38 -24.00 6.55
N LEU A 761 -18.20 -23.57 7.82
CA LEU A 761 -18.80 -24.21 9.01
C LEU A 761 -20.21 -23.66 9.33
N GLY A 762 -20.74 -22.77 8.52
CA GLY A 762 -21.99 -22.05 8.80
C GLY A 762 -21.76 -20.76 9.63
N PRO A 763 -22.79 -19.98 9.88
CA PRO A 763 -22.71 -18.77 10.70
C PRO A 763 -22.28 -19.13 12.11
N HIS A 764 -21.39 -18.31 12.69
CA HIS A 764 -20.99 -18.51 14.09
C HIS A 764 -22.14 -18.05 15.01
N PRO A 765 -22.37 -18.70 16.16
CA PRO A 765 -23.45 -18.32 17.10
C PRO A 765 -23.40 -16.86 17.57
N THR A 766 -22.26 -16.20 17.46
CA THR A 766 -22.07 -14.77 17.80
C THR A 766 -22.31 -13.81 16.60
N ASP A 767 -22.67 -14.34 15.45
CA ASP A 767 -22.93 -13.57 14.22
C ASP A 767 -24.40 -13.12 14.08
N GLU A 768 -25.28 -13.52 15.03
CA GLU A 768 -26.63 -12.95 15.07
C GLU A 768 -26.54 -11.45 15.37
N PRO A 769 -27.16 -10.59 14.54
CA PRO A 769 -27.21 -9.16 14.81
C PRO A 769 -27.90 -8.95 16.17
N GLU A 770 -27.27 -8.16 17.06
CA GLU A 770 -27.98 -7.71 18.28
C GLU A 770 -29.37 -7.20 17.87
N PRO A 771 -30.43 -7.65 18.55
CA PRO A 771 -31.78 -7.18 18.24
C PRO A 771 -31.78 -5.66 18.34
N ALA A 772 -32.21 -5.00 17.26
CA ALA A 772 -32.27 -3.55 17.18
C ALA A 772 -32.97 -3.01 18.44
N VAL A 773 -32.23 -2.27 19.26
CA VAL A 773 -32.81 -1.58 20.43
C VAL A 773 -33.80 -0.57 19.87
N VAL A 774 -35.10 -0.92 19.92
CA VAL A 774 -36.18 -0.01 19.60
C VAL A 774 -36.16 1.08 20.68
N PRO A 775 -35.88 2.35 20.34
CA PRO A 775 -35.94 3.41 21.35
C PRO A 775 -37.37 3.49 21.91
N PRO A 776 -37.55 3.67 23.19
CA PRO A 776 -38.89 3.87 23.78
C PRO A 776 -39.56 5.08 23.15
N ARG A 777 -40.86 4.92 22.82
CA ARG A 777 -41.71 5.94 22.21
C ARG A 777 -41.88 7.15 23.11
#